data_4c8d9008e611451c406350a6c90c1db7
#
_entry.id   4c8d9008e611451c406350a6c90c1db7
#
_cell.length_a   1.000
_cell.length_b   1.000
_cell.length_c   1.000
_cell.angle_alpha   90.00
_cell.angle_beta   90.00
_cell.angle_gamma   90.00
#
_symmetry.space_group_name_H-M   'P 1'
#
loop_
_entity.id
_entity.type
_entity.pdbx_description
1 polymer ?
#
loop_
_entity_poly.entity_id
_entity_poly.type
_entity_poly.pdbx_seq_one_letter_code
_entity_poly.pdbx_strand_id
1 'polypeptide(L)'
;MSQASLAPAPRTVHPVDQVPPAPKLAVLGLQHVLAFYAGAVIVPLVIAQALKLSPQDTVHLINADLFTCGIASIIQAAGFGKVGVRLPLVQGVTFTAVSPIIAIGLASGGGTQGLAEVYGAIIVAGLVTFFAAPYFSRLLRFFPPVVTGSVLTIMGTTLLGVAAGDVVRNAQDPANPAAPLNHAALTESLLYAFGTLALIIVIQRVFSGFLATVSVLIGLVAGTAVAWALGEPIFAGVASAAPVGVTTPFFFGWPAFSLTACISMIVVMAITAVETTGDVFATGEVVGKRIRPTHVAAALRADGLSTTLGGVLNSFPYTCFAQNVGLVRLTRVKSRWVVVMAGVIMIVLGLLPKAAAVVAAIPAPVLGGASIAMFANVAVVGIQTLAKADLHDNRNAVIVSTALGLAMLVTLQPHVADVLPSWAQILFASGVTLGSITAILLNLLFFHVGQQRGAEVARSGDRTVTIDDVDAMGRDEFVATFGSLYTGAAWPVERAWEARPFGSTTALRAALQEAVLSGTREEQDALVRSYRDVGELVLAAVDAEDAGAPRGPIASDTEVALLDTSSLALDRIDDVQRDEIHRLSTAYQDTHGRPLVMCVTNLADLDQLVEQGWRRVESSPAREHRASLGQVSAIADARFDALVADASPIRSAWSRKFEQLT
;
A
#
# COMPACT_ATOMS: atom_id res chain seq x y z
N MET A 1 43.36 -44.60 14.57
CA MET A 1 42.47 -43.51 14.98
C MET A 1 41.35 -43.40 13.92
N SER A 2 40.16 -43.90 14.29
CA SER A 2 39.02 -44.00 13.39
C SER A 2 38.38 -42.62 13.22
N GLN A 3 38.28 -42.14 11.99
CA GLN A 3 37.46 -40.94 11.63
C GLN A 3 35.99 -41.30 11.78
N ALA A 4 35.38 -40.87 12.86
CA ALA A 4 33.92 -40.92 12.98
C ALA A 4 33.32 -39.99 11.95
N SER A 5 32.65 -40.56 10.95
CA SER A 5 31.81 -39.86 9.97
C SER A 5 30.67 -39.17 10.72
N LEU A 6 30.76 -37.84 10.83
CA LEU A 6 29.64 -37.02 11.30
C LEU A 6 28.49 -37.16 10.31
N ALA A 7 27.45 -37.88 10.71
CA ALA A 7 26.18 -37.92 9.97
C ALA A 7 25.68 -36.49 9.77
N PRO A 8 25.22 -36.10 8.57
CA PRO A 8 24.70 -34.78 8.32
C PRO A 8 23.50 -34.51 9.24
N ALA A 9 23.51 -33.38 9.94
CA ALA A 9 22.41 -32.95 10.80
C ALA A 9 21.09 -33.01 10.01
N PRO A 10 19.98 -33.51 10.62
CA PRO A 10 18.70 -33.59 9.93
C PRO A 10 18.32 -32.20 9.44
N ARG A 11 18.05 -32.07 8.13
CA ARG A 11 17.57 -30.83 7.52
C ARG A 11 16.26 -30.45 8.20
N THR A 12 16.27 -29.46 9.06
CA THR A 12 15.06 -28.92 9.69
C THR A 12 14.19 -28.31 8.58
N VAL A 13 13.00 -28.90 8.37
CA VAL A 13 12.02 -28.38 7.40
C VAL A 13 11.59 -26.99 7.84
N HIS A 14 11.67 -26.01 6.92
CA HIS A 14 11.27 -24.64 7.22
C HIS A 14 9.82 -24.61 7.74
N PRO A 15 9.47 -23.80 8.76
CA PRO A 15 8.11 -23.74 9.34
C PRO A 15 6.98 -23.55 8.32
N VAL A 16 7.24 -22.87 7.20
CA VAL A 16 6.28 -22.70 6.09
C VAL A 16 5.89 -24.03 5.44
N ASP A 17 6.81 -25.00 5.39
CA ASP A 17 6.60 -26.27 4.70
C ASP A 17 6.16 -27.40 5.66
N GLN A 18 6.09 -27.13 6.97
CA GLN A 18 5.61 -28.11 7.96
C GLN A 18 4.11 -28.34 7.80
N VAL A 19 3.69 -29.62 7.83
CA VAL A 19 2.28 -30.01 7.76
C VAL A 19 1.76 -30.27 9.17
N PRO A 20 0.83 -29.46 9.69
CA PRO A 20 0.19 -29.73 10.98
C PRO A 20 -0.65 -31.02 10.94
N PRO A 21 -0.93 -31.69 12.09
CA PRO A 21 -1.87 -32.79 12.17
C PRO A 21 -3.24 -32.44 11.59
N ALA A 22 -3.91 -33.39 10.90
CA ALA A 22 -5.13 -33.14 10.14
C ALA A 22 -6.26 -32.41 10.91
N PRO A 23 -6.57 -32.74 12.19
CA PRO A 23 -7.60 -31.99 12.93
C PRO A 23 -7.20 -30.52 13.16
N LYS A 24 -5.94 -30.27 13.52
CA LYS A 24 -5.40 -28.92 13.71
C LYS A 24 -5.39 -28.14 12.38
N LEU A 25 -5.03 -28.82 11.29
CA LEU A 25 -5.01 -28.26 9.95
C LEU A 25 -6.41 -27.80 9.52
N ALA A 26 -7.45 -28.61 9.77
CA ALA A 26 -8.84 -28.28 9.46
C ALA A 26 -9.35 -27.07 10.27
N VAL A 27 -9.09 -27.04 11.59
CA VAL A 27 -9.49 -25.90 12.45
C VAL A 27 -8.80 -24.61 12.03
N LEU A 28 -7.50 -24.65 11.79
CA LEU A 28 -6.74 -23.47 11.35
C LEU A 28 -7.15 -23.05 9.93
N GLY A 29 -7.40 -23.98 9.02
CA GLY A 29 -7.93 -23.70 7.70
C GLY A 29 -9.30 -23.01 7.76
N LEU A 30 -10.19 -23.48 8.63
CA LEU A 30 -11.49 -22.85 8.87
C LEU A 30 -11.35 -21.43 9.43
N GLN A 31 -10.39 -21.17 10.34
CA GLN A 31 -10.12 -19.81 10.82
C GLN A 31 -9.74 -18.86 9.67
N HIS A 32 -8.91 -19.33 8.72
CA HIS A 32 -8.56 -18.54 7.55
C HIS A 32 -9.77 -18.26 6.67
N VAL A 33 -10.65 -19.25 6.46
CA VAL A 33 -11.89 -19.06 5.70
C VAL A 33 -12.79 -18.03 6.39
N LEU A 34 -13.05 -18.16 7.69
CA LEU A 34 -13.92 -17.23 8.43
C LEU A 34 -13.40 -15.78 8.43
N ALA A 35 -12.08 -15.58 8.53
CA ALA A 35 -11.49 -14.25 8.47
C ALA A 35 -11.60 -13.59 7.08
N PHE A 36 -11.60 -14.41 6.04
CA PHE A 36 -11.65 -13.98 4.65
C PHE A 36 -13.09 -13.91 4.10
N TYR A 37 -14.02 -14.71 4.63
CA TYR A 37 -15.32 -15.02 4.03
C TYR A 37 -16.17 -13.78 3.74
N ALA A 38 -16.24 -12.84 4.68
CA ALA A 38 -16.99 -11.60 4.47
C ALA A 38 -16.49 -10.81 3.26
N GLY A 39 -15.16 -10.70 3.10
CA GLY A 39 -14.54 -10.04 1.95
C GLY A 39 -14.84 -10.75 0.63
N ALA A 40 -14.80 -12.08 0.62
CA ALA A 40 -15.07 -12.87 -0.58
C ALA A 40 -16.51 -12.72 -1.07
N VAL A 41 -17.49 -12.77 -0.16
CA VAL A 41 -18.90 -12.77 -0.56
C VAL A 41 -19.47 -11.39 -0.86
N ILE A 42 -18.88 -10.33 -0.33
CA ILE A 42 -19.32 -8.93 -0.59
C ILE A 42 -19.14 -8.57 -2.06
N VAL A 43 -18.03 -8.95 -2.69
CA VAL A 43 -17.75 -8.58 -4.09
C VAL A 43 -18.81 -9.14 -5.05
N PRO A 44 -19.07 -10.47 -5.11
CA PRO A 44 -20.11 -10.99 -5.99
C PRO A 44 -21.51 -10.44 -5.66
N LEU A 45 -21.84 -10.19 -4.39
CA LEU A 45 -23.13 -9.59 -4.01
C LEU A 45 -23.28 -8.17 -4.55
N VAL A 46 -22.28 -7.31 -4.36
CA VAL A 46 -22.29 -5.92 -4.84
C VAL A 46 -22.39 -5.87 -6.37
N ILE A 47 -21.65 -6.71 -7.08
CA ILE A 47 -21.69 -6.78 -8.55
C ILE A 47 -23.05 -7.30 -9.02
N ALA A 48 -23.56 -8.37 -8.40
CA ALA A 48 -24.88 -8.93 -8.75
C ALA A 48 -26.00 -7.90 -8.59
N GLN A 49 -25.94 -7.14 -7.50
CA GLN A 49 -26.92 -6.10 -7.22
C GLN A 49 -26.80 -4.92 -8.21
N ALA A 50 -25.57 -4.45 -8.50
CA ALA A 50 -25.34 -3.35 -9.43
C ALA A 50 -25.78 -3.70 -10.85
N LEU A 51 -25.55 -4.93 -11.29
CA LEU A 51 -25.95 -5.44 -12.60
C LEU A 51 -27.39 -5.97 -12.63
N LYS A 52 -28.13 -5.93 -11.51
CA LYS A 52 -29.52 -6.40 -11.37
C LYS A 52 -29.69 -7.87 -11.78
N LEU A 53 -28.79 -8.74 -11.31
CA LEU A 53 -28.86 -10.17 -11.58
C LEU A 53 -30.05 -10.81 -10.84
N SER A 54 -30.56 -11.93 -11.38
CA SER A 54 -31.60 -12.71 -10.72
C SER A 54 -31.06 -13.33 -9.42
N PRO A 55 -31.94 -13.68 -8.45
CA PRO A 55 -31.49 -14.41 -7.23
C PRO A 55 -30.76 -15.72 -7.55
N GLN A 56 -31.17 -16.44 -8.61
CA GLN A 56 -30.53 -17.69 -9.03
C GLN A 56 -29.14 -17.42 -9.59
N ASP A 57 -28.97 -16.39 -10.42
CA ASP A 57 -27.68 -16.00 -10.98
C ASP A 57 -26.73 -15.50 -9.88
N THR A 58 -27.27 -14.78 -8.89
CA THR A 58 -26.50 -14.33 -7.71
C THR A 58 -25.95 -15.51 -6.91
N VAL A 59 -26.79 -16.53 -6.63
CA VAL A 59 -26.35 -17.77 -5.96
C VAL A 59 -25.26 -18.47 -6.78
N HIS A 60 -25.44 -18.57 -8.09
CA HIS A 60 -24.44 -19.17 -8.96
C HIS A 60 -23.12 -18.40 -8.93
N LEU A 61 -23.19 -17.08 -8.98
CA LEU A 61 -22.02 -16.21 -8.93
C LEU A 61 -21.22 -16.35 -7.63
N ILE A 62 -21.90 -16.42 -6.48
CA ILE A 62 -21.28 -16.64 -5.16
C ILE A 62 -20.61 -18.01 -5.10
N ASN A 63 -21.29 -19.06 -5.61
CA ASN A 63 -20.72 -20.41 -5.66
C ASN A 63 -19.47 -20.48 -6.55
N ALA A 64 -19.56 -19.88 -7.74
CA ALA A 64 -18.45 -19.82 -8.69
C ALA A 64 -17.24 -19.10 -8.08
N ASP A 65 -17.50 -18.02 -7.36
CA ASP A 65 -16.46 -17.25 -6.70
C ASP A 65 -15.77 -18.05 -5.58
N LEU A 66 -16.51 -18.60 -4.64
CA LEU A 66 -15.95 -19.40 -3.55
C LEU A 66 -15.19 -20.63 -4.06
N PHE A 67 -15.73 -21.30 -5.08
CA PHE A 67 -15.07 -22.45 -5.72
C PHE A 67 -13.73 -22.06 -6.33
N THR A 68 -13.71 -20.97 -7.09
CA THR A 68 -12.51 -20.48 -7.76
C THR A 68 -11.50 -19.88 -6.76
N CYS A 69 -11.96 -19.17 -5.71
CA CYS A 69 -11.13 -18.72 -4.58
C CYS A 69 -10.35 -19.87 -3.95
N GLY A 70 -11.03 -21.01 -3.76
CA GLY A 70 -10.40 -22.20 -3.20
C GLY A 70 -9.27 -22.72 -4.10
N ILE A 71 -9.54 -22.85 -5.41
CA ILE A 71 -8.53 -23.27 -6.40
C ILE A 71 -7.37 -22.27 -6.43
N ALA A 72 -7.65 -20.96 -6.49
CA ALA A 72 -6.67 -19.91 -6.52
C ALA A 72 -5.74 -19.94 -5.29
N SER A 73 -6.31 -20.12 -4.10
CA SER A 73 -5.56 -20.24 -2.84
C SER A 73 -4.65 -21.46 -2.81
N ILE A 74 -5.12 -22.59 -3.33
CA ILE A 74 -4.30 -23.81 -3.46
C ILE A 74 -3.15 -23.56 -4.45
N ILE A 75 -3.41 -22.95 -5.62
CA ILE A 75 -2.38 -22.59 -6.60
C ILE A 75 -1.31 -21.71 -5.97
N GLN A 76 -1.69 -20.69 -5.20
CA GLN A 76 -0.76 -19.76 -4.59
C GLN A 76 0.08 -20.40 -3.48
N ALA A 77 -0.58 -21.16 -2.57
CA ALA A 77 0.06 -21.72 -1.38
C ALA A 77 0.81 -23.03 -1.64
N ALA A 78 0.24 -23.97 -2.40
CA ALA A 78 0.92 -25.21 -2.78
C ALA A 78 1.99 -24.97 -3.84
N GLY A 79 1.64 -24.24 -4.89
CA GLY A 79 2.51 -23.88 -6.01
C GLY A 79 2.96 -25.07 -6.85
N PHE A 80 3.15 -24.85 -8.13
CA PHE A 80 3.72 -25.83 -9.05
C PHE A 80 4.65 -25.15 -10.07
N GLY A 81 5.75 -25.79 -10.42
CA GLY A 81 6.74 -25.22 -11.33
C GLY A 81 7.17 -23.80 -10.90
N LYS A 82 6.87 -22.81 -11.75
CA LYS A 82 7.14 -21.37 -11.54
C LYS A 82 5.89 -20.57 -11.13
N VAL A 83 4.80 -21.23 -10.75
CA VAL A 83 3.52 -20.65 -10.35
C VAL A 83 3.29 -20.88 -8.86
N GLY A 84 2.85 -19.85 -8.13
CA GLY A 84 2.60 -19.89 -6.69
C GLY A 84 3.83 -19.61 -5.84
N VAL A 85 3.70 -18.68 -4.90
CA VAL A 85 4.81 -18.21 -4.05
C VAL A 85 5.19 -19.19 -2.95
N ARG A 86 4.31 -20.17 -2.64
CA ARG A 86 4.50 -21.17 -1.57
C ARG A 86 4.65 -20.53 -0.20
N LEU A 87 3.75 -19.59 0.10
CA LEU A 87 3.57 -18.90 1.37
C LEU A 87 2.13 -19.11 1.87
N PRO A 88 1.85 -18.87 3.16
CA PRO A 88 0.49 -18.94 3.70
C PRO A 88 -0.32 -17.69 3.29
N LEU A 89 -0.60 -17.54 2.01
CA LEU A 89 -1.37 -16.45 1.41
C LEU A 89 -2.65 -17.00 0.79
N VAL A 90 -3.81 -16.52 1.26
CA VAL A 90 -5.12 -16.80 0.67
C VAL A 90 -5.32 -15.89 -0.53
N GLN A 91 -5.89 -16.43 -1.58
CA GLN A 91 -6.33 -15.68 -2.77
C GLN A 91 -7.82 -15.37 -2.68
N GLY A 92 -8.18 -14.16 -3.04
CA GLY A 92 -9.58 -13.75 -3.16
C GLY A 92 -9.78 -12.71 -4.25
N VAL A 93 -11.02 -12.41 -4.53
CA VAL A 93 -11.37 -11.40 -5.53
C VAL A 93 -10.92 -10.02 -5.08
N THR A 94 -10.31 -9.27 -5.97
CA THR A 94 -9.83 -7.93 -5.66
C THR A 94 -10.97 -6.90 -5.63
N PHE A 95 -11.00 -6.06 -4.60
CA PHE A 95 -11.93 -4.94 -4.54
C PHE A 95 -11.65 -3.88 -5.62
N THR A 96 -10.41 -3.79 -6.10
CA THR A 96 -9.98 -2.88 -7.17
C THR A 96 -10.77 -3.10 -8.46
N ALA A 97 -11.24 -4.32 -8.71
CA ALA A 97 -12.01 -4.69 -9.90
C ALA A 97 -13.50 -4.33 -9.83
N VAL A 98 -14.07 -4.09 -8.64
CA VAL A 98 -15.54 -3.95 -8.46
C VAL A 98 -16.12 -2.82 -9.31
N SER A 99 -15.59 -1.60 -9.17
CA SER A 99 -16.07 -0.44 -9.93
C SER A 99 -15.85 -0.60 -11.45
N PRO A 100 -14.68 -1.04 -11.95
CA PRO A 100 -14.50 -1.34 -13.37
C PRO A 100 -15.45 -2.44 -13.91
N ILE A 101 -15.68 -3.51 -13.15
CA ILE A 101 -16.62 -4.58 -13.55
C ILE A 101 -18.04 -4.03 -13.70
N ILE A 102 -18.49 -3.24 -12.73
CA ILE A 102 -19.82 -2.61 -12.79
C ILE A 102 -19.91 -1.68 -14.00
N ALA A 103 -18.88 -0.86 -14.24
CA ALA A 103 -18.85 0.06 -15.38
C ALA A 103 -18.91 -0.68 -16.73
N ILE A 104 -18.09 -1.74 -16.91
CA ILE A 104 -18.09 -2.59 -18.10
C ILE A 104 -19.46 -3.26 -18.27
N GLY A 105 -19.96 -3.89 -17.21
CA GLY A 105 -21.21 -4.63 -17.24
C GLY A 105 -22.41 -3.76 -17.58
N LEU A 106 -22.51 -2.56 -17.01
CA LEU A 106 -23.59 -1.61 -17.31
C LEU A 106 -23.48 -1.05 -18.74
N ALA A 107 -22.26 -0.71 -19.20
CA ALA A 107 -22.03 -0.25 -20.57
C ALA A 107 -22.42 -1.31 -21.62
N SER A 108 -22.36 -2.59 -21.27
CA SER A 108 -22.72 -3.74 -22.13
C SER A 108 -24.17 -4.20 -21.96
N GLY A 109 -25.03 -3.38 -21.36
CA GLY A 109 -26.48 -3.63 -21.22
C GLY A 109 -26.92 -4.22 -19.88
N GLY A 110 -26.01 -4.43 -18.93
CA GLY A 110 -26.32 -5.00 -17.60
C GLY A 110 -26.72 -6.48 -17.63
N GLY A 111 -27.18 -6.99 -16.49
CA GLY A 111 -27.61 -8.37 -16.36
C GLY A 111 -26.53 -9.39 -16.71
N THR A 112 -26.95 -10.58 -17.14
CA THR A 112 -26.03 -11.65 -17.58
C THR A 112 -25.30 -11.30 -18.88
N GLN A 113 -25.87 -10.44 -19.72
CA GLN A 113 -25.29 -10.01 -20.98
C GLN A 113 -24.03 -9.16 -20.75
N GLY A 114 -24.07 -8.25 -19.74
CA GLY A 114 -22.91 -7.46 -19.36
C GLY A 114 -21.76 -8.30 -18.80
N LEU A 115 -22.05 -9.45 -18.16
CA LEU A 115 -21.03 -10.35 -17.63
C LEU A 115 -20.17 -11.00 -18.73
N ALA A 116 -20.70 -11.22 -19.93
CA ALA A 116 -19.92 -11.81 -21.02
C ALA A 116 -18.70 -10.95 -21.40
N GLU A 117 -18.86 -9.63 -21.49
CA GLU A 117 -17.76 -8.71 -21.77
C GLU A 117 -16.81 -8.58 -20.57
N VAL A 118 -17.34 -8.57 -19.36
CA VAL A 118 -16.54 -8.59 -18.12
C VAL A 118 -15.61 -9.80 -18.12
N TYR A 119 -16.13 -11.00 -18.39
CA TYR A 119 -15.32 -12.22 -18.38
C TYR A 119 -14.27 -12.24 -19.49
N GLY A 120 -14.59 -11.74 -20.67
CA GLY A 120 -13.60 -11.55 -21.74
C GLY A 120 -12.43 -10.67 -21.32
N ALA A 121 -12.73 -9.53 -20.69
CA ALA A 121 -11.72 -8.62 -20.18
C ALA A 121 -10.88 -9.24 -19.05
N ILE A 122 -11.51 -10.01 -18.14
CA ILE A 122 -10.84 -10.72 -17.04
C ILE A 122 -9.85 -11.77 -17.59
N ILE A 123 -10.26 -12.57 -18.56
CA ILE A 123 -9.41 -13.60 -19.19
C ILE A 123 -8.17 -12.96 -19.80
N VAL A 124 -8.35 -11.89 -20.59
CA VAL A 124 -7.24 -11.18 -21.23
C VAL A 124 -6.29 -10.57 -20.19
N ALA A 125 -6.83 -9.90 -19.18
CA ALA A 125 -6.02 -9.28 -18.12
C ALA A 125 -5.26 -10.32 -17.30
N GLY A 126 -5.86 -11.47 -17.01
CA GLY A 126 -5.21 -12.59 -16.34
C GLY A 126 -4.04 -13.15 -17.16
N LEU A 127 -4.24 -13.39 -18.46
CA LEU A 127 -3.16 -13.84 -19.36
C LEU A 127 -2.03 -12.82 -19.46
N VAL A 128 -2.35 -11.53 -19.64
CA VAL A 128 -1.35 -10.46 -19.66
C VAL A 128 -0.55 -10.44 -18.37
N THR A 129 -1.20 -10.54 -17.22
CA THR A 129 -0.52 -10.57 -15.91
C THR A 129 0.39 -11.80 -15.78
N PHE A 130 -0.07 -12.96 -16.21
CA PHE A 130 0.72 -14.20 -16.15
C PHE A 130 2.03 -14.08 -16.94
N PHE A 131 1.96 -13.56 -18.16
CA PHE A 131 3.14 -13.41 -19.03
C PHE A 131 4.00 -12.21 -18.63
N ALA A 132 3.42 -11.13 -18.12
CA ALA A 132 4.14 -9.95 -17.66
C ALA A 132 4.84 -10.14 -16.29
N ALA A 133 4.42 -11.12 -15.48
CA ALA A 133 4.92 -11.38 -14.14
C ALA A 133 6.45 -11.40 -13.99
N PRO A 134 7.26 -12.00 -14.88
CA PRO A 134 8.71 -12.00 -14.77
C PRO A 134 9.34 -10.60 -14.89
N TYR A 135 8.68 -9.70 -15.60
CA TYR A 135 9.13 -8.35 -15.87
C TYR A 135 8.62 -7.34 -14.85
N PHE A 136 7.66 -7.73 -14.03
CA PHE A 136 6.94 -6.82 -13.12
C PHE A 136 7.85 -6.16 -12.08
N SER A 137 8.93 -6.83 -11.65
CA SER A 137 9.92 -6.21 -10.76
C SER A 137 10.55 -4.94 -11.35
N ARG A 138 10.64 -4.84 -12.68
CA ARG A 138 11.10 -3.64 -13.39
C ARG A 138 10.01 -2.58 -13.47
N LEU A 139 8.74 -2.99 -13.45
CA LEU A 139 7.58 -2.09 -13.51
C LEU A 139 7.25 -1.48 -12.14
N LEU A 140 7.69 -2.08 -11.03
CA LEU A 140 7.45 -1.56 -9.67
C LEU A 140 7.91 -0.11 -9.50
N ARG A 141 8.95 0.32 -10.22
CA ARG A 141 9.43 1.71 -10.21
C ARG A 141 8.36 2.75 -10.64
N PHE A 142 7.35 2.32 -11.40
CA PHE A 142 6.25 3.18 -11.84
C PHE A 142 5.09 3.24 -10.86
N PHE A 143 5.16 2.45 -9.77
CA PHE A 143 4.16 2.36 -8.72
C PHE A 143 4.74 2.74 -7.35
N PRO A 144 5.31 3.96 -7.21
CA PRO A 144 5.77 4.44 -5.91
C PRO A 144 4.59 4.59 -4.93
N PRO A 145 4.83 4.79 -3.62
CA PRO A 145 3.79 4.95 -2.61
C PRO A 145 2.74 6.01 -2.95
N VAL A 146 3.11 7.09 -3.65
CA VAL A 146 2.17 8.12 -4.11
C VAL A 146 1.14 7.57 -5.09
N VAL A 147 1.53 6.74 -6.05
CA VAL A 147 0.60 6.11 -7.00
C VAL A 147 -0.24 5.06 -6.31
N THR A 148 0.40 4.11 -5.63
CA THR A 148 -0.30 2.99 -4.97
C THR A 148 -1.26 3.49 -3.89
N GLY A 149 -0.83 4.44 -3.07
CA GLY A 149 -1.66 5.02 -2.02
C GLY A 149 -2.83 5.83 -2.58
N SER A 150 -2.63 6.61 -3.66
CA SER A 150 -3.73 7.30 -4.35
C SER A 150 -4.77 6.33 -4.85
N VAL A 151 -4.35 5.25 -5.52
CA VAL A 151 -5.28 4.25 -6.07
C VAL A 151 -6.07 3.54 -4.97
N LEU A 152 -5.42 3.12 -3.88
CA LEU A 152 -6.09 2.49 -2.75
C LEU A 152 -7.09 3.44 -2.06
N THR A 153 -6.73 4.71 -1.92
CA THR A 153 -7.63 5.74 -1.37
C THR A 153 -8.83 5.97 -2.28
N ILE A 154 -8.60 6.09 -3.58
CA ILE A 154 -9.66 6.22 -4.60
C ILE A 154 -10.58 5.00 -4.57
N MET A 155 -10.02 3.78 -4.56
CA MET A 155 -10.78 2.54 -4.49
C MET A 155 -11.69 2.52 -3.28
N GLY A 156 -11.15 2.76 -2.08
CA GLY A 156 -11.94 2.76 -0.85
C GLY A 156 -13.04 3.82 -0.87
N THR A 157 -12.74 5.05 -1.30
CA THR A 157 -13.71 6.15 -1.33
C THR A 157 -14.80 5.98 -2.39
N THR A 158 -14.46 5.49 -3.58
CA THR A 158 -15.45 5.24 -4.65
C THR A 158 -16.42 4.12 -4.28
N LEU A 159 -15.91 3.06 -3.63
CA LEU A 159 -16.75 1.94 -3.19
C LEU A 159 -17.67 2.31 -2.03
N LEU A 160 -17.36 3.35 -1.24
CA LEU A 160 -18.32 3.89 -0.25
C LEU A 160 -19.61 4.38 -0.93
N GLY A 161 -19.54 4.92 -2.15
CA GLY A 161 -20.73 5.27 -2.94
C GLY A 161 -21.61 4.05 -3.26
N VAL A 162 -21.00 2.92 -3.58
CA VAL A 162 -21.71 1.65 -3.82
C VAL A 162 -22.36 1.15 -2.52
N ALA A 163 -21.63 1.17 -1.41
CA ALA A 163 -22.17 0.78 -0.11
C ALA A 163 -23.34 1.68 0.33
N ALA A 164 -23.23 2.99 0.09
CA ALA A 164 -24.34 3.92 0.35
C ALA A 164 -25.57 3.61 -0.52
N GLY A 165 -25.37 3.21 -1.79
CA GLY A 165 -26.45 2.74 -2.64
C GLY A 165 -27.17 1.51 -2.08
N ASP A 166 -26.43 0.56 -1.48
CA ASP A 166 -27.03 -0.61 -0.84
C ASP A 166 -27.85 -0.24 0.40
N VAL A 167 -27.40 0.77 1.18
CA VAL A 167 -28.12 1.25 2.35
C VAL A 167 -29.50 1.82 1.97
N VAL A 168 -29.58 2.59 0.89
CA VAL A 168 -30.84 3.27 0.52
C VAL A 168 -31.70 2.47 -0.46
N ARG A 169 -31.24 1.33 -0.94
CA ARG A 169 -31.88 0.53 -1.99
C ARG A 169 -33.35 0.22 -1.74
N ASN A 170 -33.70 -0.24 -0.54
CA ASN A 170 -35.07 -0.62 -0.17
C ASN A 170 -36.01 0.59 -0.08
N ALA A 171 -35.44 1.80 0.02
CA ALA A 171 -36.21 3.04 0.08
C ALA A 171 -36.42 3.68 -1.31
N GLN A 172 -35.72 3.19 -2.34
CA GLN A 172 -35.87 3.65 -3.73
C GLN A 172 -37.03 2.95 -4.41
N ASP A 173 -37.79 3.70 -5.22
CA ASP A 173 -38.78 3.10 -6.12
C ASP A 173 -38.07 2.46 -7.32
N PRO A 174 -38.14 1.14 -7.52
CA PRO A 174 -37.50 0.47 -8.63
C PRO A 174 -37.99 0.94 -10.02
N ALA A 175 -39.26 1.42 -10.08
CA ALA A 175 -39.86 1.90 -11.31
C ALA A 175 -39.48 3.36 -11.61
N ASN A 176 -39.18 4.15 -10.58
CA ASN A 176 -38.80 5.56 -10.71
C ASN A 176 -37.65 5.91 -9.75
N PRO A 177 -36.39 5.65 -10.10
CA PRO A 177 -35.23 5.94 -9.26
C PRO A 177 -35.06 7.42 -8.89
N ALA A 178 -35.69 8.34 -9.63
CA ALA A 178 -35.68 9.77 -9.35
C ALA A 178 -36.77 10.22 -8.36
N ALA A 179 -37.68 9.32 -7.98
CA ALA A 179 -38.71 9.62 -6.98
C ALA A 179 -38.08 9.86 -5.60
N PRO A 180 -38.72 10.68 -4.74
CA PRO A 180 -38.29 10.82 -3.36
C PRO A 180 -38.23 9.47 -2.64
N LEU A 181 -37.24 9.28 -1.80
CA LEU A 181 -37.07 8.06 -1.02
C LEU A 181 -38.27 7.86 -0.06
N ASN A 182 -38.71 6.62 0.09
CA ASN A 182 -39.70 6.27 1.11
C ASN A 182 -39.08 6.42 2.50
N HIS A 183 -39.57 7.40 3.26
CA HIS A 183 -39.01 7.73 4.58
C HIS A 183 -39.09 6.56 5.59
N ALA A 184 -40.16 5.77 5.59
CA ALA A 184 -40.29 4.63 6.50
C ALA A 184 -39.29 3.55 6.17
N ALA A 185 -39.19 3.14 4.89
CA ALA A 185 -38.23 2.17 4.42
C ALA A 185 -36.78 2.67 4.56
N LEU A 186 -36.53 3.98 4.40
CA LEU A 186 -35.23 4.57 4.63
C LEU A 186 -34.81 4.49 6.10
N THR A 187 -35.72 4.80 7.03
CA THR A 187 -35.46 4.72 8.47
C THR A 187 -35.09 3.29 8.87
N GLU A 188 -35.86 2.32 8.40
CA GLU A 188 -35.56 0.91 8.63
C GLU A 188 -34.22 0.49 8.05
N SER A 189 -33.92 0.86 6.81
CA SER A 189 -32.65 0.60 6.15
C SER A 189 -31.46 1.21 6.91
N LEU A 190 -31.59 2.43 7.42
CA LEU A 190 -30.57 3.09 8.22
C LEU A 190 -30.34 2.38 9.57
N LEU A 191 -31.42 1.89 10.21
CA LEU A 191 -31.29 1.10 11.44
C LEU A 191 -30.53 -0.20 11.22
N TYR A 192 -30.79 -0.93 10.13
CA TYR A 192 -30.01 -2.11 9.79
C TYR A 192 -28.56 -1.78 9.48
N ALA A 193 -28.32 -0.77 8.65
CA ALA A 193 -26.96 -0.41 8.23
C ALA A 193 -26.12 0.10 9.41
N PHE A 194 -26.64 1.09 10.18
CA PHE A 194 -25.92 1.63 11.33
C PHE A 194 -25.84 0.65 12.50
N GLY A 195 -26.86 -0.18 12.71
CA GLY A 195 -26.82 -1.25 13.70
C GLY A 195 -25.73 -2.27 13.39
N THR A 196 -25.61 -2.70 12.13
CA THR A 196 -24.55 -3.59 11.67
C THR A 196 -23.17 -2.95 11.82
N LEU A 197 -23.01 -1.71 11.38
CA LEU A 197 -21.77 -0.95 11.50
C LEU A 197 -21.35 -0.76 12.97
N ALA A 198 -22.30 -0.35 13.82
CA ALA A 198 -22.05 -0.16 15.25
C ALA A 198 -21.63 -1.47 15.93
N LEU A 199 -22.29 -2.59 15.59
CA LEU A 199 -21.91 -3.90 16.11
C LEU A 199 -20.48 -4.27 15.71
N ILE A 200 -20.09 -4.06 14.44
CA ILE A 200 -18.73 -4.29 13.97
C ILE A 200 -17.72 -3.48 14.80
N ILE A 201 -17.99 -2.17 14.99
CA ILE A 201 -17.12 -1.28 15.77
C ILE A 201 -17.03 -1.74 17.24
N VAL A 202 -18.16 -2.10 17.86
CA VAL A 202 -18.18 -2.60 19.25
C VAL A 202 -17.36 -3.87 19.38
N ILE A 203 -17.51 -4.83 18.45
CA ILE A 203 -16.71 -6.06 18.47
C ILE A 203 -15.22 -5.73 18.38
N GLN A 204 -14.82 -4.86 17.47
CA GLN A 204 -13.42 -4.44 17.32
C GLN A 204 -12.89 -3.69 18.55
N ARG A 205 -13.76 -2.98 19.29
CA ARG A 205 -13.38 -2.25 20.51
C ARG A 205 -13.26 -3.15 21.74
N VAL A 206 -14.17 -4.12 21.85
CA VAL A 206 -14.29 -4.98 23.04
C VAL A 206 -13.37 -6.20 22.95
N PHE A 207 -13.24 -6.76 21.75
CA PHE A 207 -12.46 -7.97 21.52
C PHE A 207 -11.17 -7.65 20.79
N SER A 208 -10.17 -8.47 21.03
CA SER A 208 -8.89 -8.46 20.32
C SER A 208 -8.66 -9.79 19.61
N GLY A 209 -7.69 -9.83 18.72
CA GLY A 209 -7.30 -11.08 18.07
C GLY A 209 -8.31 -11.54 17.02
N PHE A 210 -8.59 -12.85 17.01
CA PHE A 210 -9.39 -13.47 15.97
C PHE A 210 -10.83 -12.91 15.91
N LEU A 211 -11.49 -12.67 17.03
CA LEU A 211 -12.86 -12.12 17.04
C LEU A 211 -12.92 -10.73 16.40
N ALA A 212 -11.94 -9.87 16.66
CA ALA A 212 -11.87 -8.58 15.99
C ALA A 212 -11.68 -8.74 14.47
N THR A 213 -10.90 -9.72 14.03
CA THR A 213 -10.68 -10.00 12.60
C THR A 213 -11.96 -10.45 11.88
N VAL A 214 -12.80 -11.24 12.53
CA VAL A 214 -14.07 -11.74 11.95
C VAL A 214 -15.28 -10.85 12.26
N SER A 215 -15.08 -9.67 12.81
CA SER A 215 -16.15 -8.73 13.23
C SER A 215 -17.15 -8.41 12.12
N VAL A 216 -16.69 -8.25 10.88
CA VAL A 216 -17.55 -7.96 9.72
C VAL A 216 -18.47 -9.15 9.43
N LEU A 217 -17.95 -10.39 9.48
CA LEU A 217 -18.77 -11.60 9.31
C LEU A 217 -19.81 -11.72 10.43
N ILE A 218 -19.43 -11.44 11.68
CA ILE A 218 -20.38 -11.46 12.81
C ILE A 218 -21.46 -10.38 12.62
N GLY A 219 -21.08 -9.19 12.16
CA GLY A 219 -22.02 -8.10 11.84
C GLY A 219 -23.03 -8.50 10.76
N LEU A 220 -22.56 -9.12 9.65
CA LEU A 220 -23.44 -9.62 8.59
C LEU A 220 -24.41 -10.68 9.10
N VAL A 221 -23.92 -11.67 9.84
CA VAL A 221 -24.76 -12.75 10.39
C VAL A 221 -25.76 -12.20 11.40
N ALA A 222 -25.34 -11.35 12.32
CA ALA A 222 -26.22 -10.76 13.34
C ALA A 222 -27.27 -9.84 12.71
N GLY A 223 -26.88 -8.94 11.78
CA GLY A 223 -27.82 -8.06 11.08
C GLY A 223 -28.86 -8.86 10.28
N THR A 224 -28.44 -9.91 9.59
CA THR A 224 -29.35 -10.82 8.87
C THR A 224 -30.27 -11.57 9.82
N ALA A 225 -29.76 -12.04 10.96
CA ALA A 225 -30.58 -12.73 11.97
C ALA A 225 -31.63 -11.78 12.59
N VAL A 226 -31.27 -10.52 12.82
CA VAL A 226 -32.23 -9.50 13.31
C VAL A 226 -33.32 -9.25 12.27
N ALA A 227 -32.98 -9.07 10.99
CA ALA A 227 -33.97 -8.88 9.93
C ALA A 227 -34.93 -10.08 9.83
N TRP A 228 -34.42 -11.29 9.90
CA TRP A 228 -35.25 -12.50 9.96
C TRP A 228 -36.14 -12.55 11.19
N ALA A 229 -35.64 -12.21 12.36
CA ALA A 229 -36.41 -12.21 13.60
C ALA A 229 -37.52 -11.15 13.61
N LEU A 230 -37.33 -10.05 12.85
CA LEU A 230 -38.36 -9.02 12.65
C LEU A 230 -39.40 -9.37 11.59
N GLY A 231 -39.31 -10.57 10.99
CA GLY A 231 -40.31 -11.14 10.10
C GLY A 231 -40.04 -10.96 8.60
N GLU A 232 -38.88 -10.49 8.21
CA GLU A 232 -38.52 -10.44 6.79
C GLU A 232 -38.36 -11.86 6.22
N PRO A 233 -39.00 -12.21 5.08
CA PRO A 233 -38.97 -13.57 4.51
C PRO A 233 -37.70 -13.82 3.70
N ILE A 234 -36.54 -13.41 4.22
CA ILE A 234 -35.26 -13.39 3.52
C ILE A 234 -34.78 -14.79 3.08
N PHE A 235 -35.11 -15.85 3.81
CA PHE A 235 -34.70 -17.22 3.49
C PHE A 235 -35.68 -18.02 2.62
N ALA A 236 -36.72 -17.38 2.07
CA ALA A 236 -37.73 -18.08 1.25
C ALA A 236 -37.10 -18.81 0.04
N GLY A 237 -36.07 -18.26 -0.57
CA GLY A 237 -35.34 -18.86 -1.70
C GLY A 237 -34.36 -19.98 -1.33
N VAL A 238 -33.98 -20.13 -0.06
CA VAL A 238 -32.97 -21.11 0.38
C VAL A 238 -33.50 -22.56 0.27
N ALA A 239 -34.81 -22.75 0.52
CA ALA A 239 -35.43 -24.07 0.44
C ALA A 239 -35.39 -24.63 -0.99
N SER A 240 -35.53 -23.79 -2.00
CA SER A 240 -35.54 -24.18 -3.43
C SER A 240 -34.14 -24.36 -4.02
N ALA A 241 -33.08 -23.92 -3.34
CA ALA A 241 -31.71 -24.08 -3.80
C ALA A 241 -31.29 -25.57 -3.78
N ALA A 242 -30.56 -26.00 -4.80
CA ALA A 242 -30.03 -27.34 -4.89
C ALA A 242 -29.05 -27.63 -3.72
N PRO A 243 -29.02 -28.85 -3.17
CA PRO A 243 -28.08 -29.21 -2.11
C PRO A 243 -26.61 -29.21 -2.57
N VAL A 244 -26.37 -29.60 -3.83
CA VAL A 244 -25.04 -29.63 -4.46
C VAL A 244 -25.14 -29.02 -5.85
N GLY A 245 -24.16 -28.21 -6.23
CA GLY A 245 -24.06 -27.66 -7.56
C GLY A 245 -22.60 -27.45 -7.95
N VAL A 246 -22.31 -27.51 -9.22
CA VAL A 246 -20.97 -27.27 -9.77
C VAL A 246 -21.03 -26.07 -10.69
N THR A 247 -20.08 -25.17 -10.56
CA THR A 247 -19.93 -24.09 -11.55
C THR A 247 -19.41 -24.68 -12.86
N THR A 248 -20.10 -24.35 -13.96
CA THR A 248 -19.68 -24.76 -15.30
C THR A 248 -18.95 -23.62 -15.99
N PRO A 249 -17.92 -23.89 -16.81
CA PRO A 249 -17.27 -22.86 -17.60
C PRO A 249 -18.30 -22.09 -18.45
N PHE A 250 -18.14 -20.76 -18.47
CA PHE A 250 -18.96 -19.86 -19.30
C PHE A 250 -20.47 -19.98 -19.07
N PHE A 251 -20.90 -20.18 -17.84
CA PHE A 251 -22.32 -20.33 -17.46
C PHE A 251 -23.17 -19.12 -17.91
N PHE A 252 -22.63 -17.89 -17.78
CA PHE A 252 -23.31 -16.66 -18.20
C PHE A 252 -23.16 -16.34 -19.70
N GLY A 253 -22.65 -17.26 -20.48
CA GLY A 253 -22.45 -17.13 -21.92
C GLY A 253 -20.96 -17.09 -22.33
N TRP A 254 -20.72 -17.16 -23.64
CA TRP A 254 -19.37 -17.07 -24.17
C TRP A 254 -18.77 -15.68 -23.93
N PRO A 255 -17.49 -15.58 -23.56
CA PRO A 255 -16.85 -14.30 -23.30
C PRO A 255 -16.80 -13.43 -24.56
N ALA A 256 -17.20 -12.18 -24.43
CA ALA A 256 -17.06 -11.15 -25.44
C ALA A 256 -15.82 -10.29 -25.16
N PHE A 257 -15.18 -9.78 -26.19
CA PHE A 257 -13.93 -9.06 -26.05
C PHE A 257 -14.07 -7.62 -26.58
N SER A 258 -13.89 -6.65 -25.70
CA SER A 258 -13.80 -5.22 -26.00
C SER A 258 -12.41 -4.73 -25.63
N LEU A 259 -11.78 -3.98 -26.52
CA LEU A 259 -10.43 -3.46 -26.27
C LEU A 259 -10.39 -2.56 -25.04
N THR A 260 -11.38 -1.70 -24.86
CA THR A 260 -11.48 -0.76 -23.74
C THR A 260 -11.71 -1.47 -22.42
N ALA A 261 -12.58 -2.49 -22.40
CA ALA A 261 -12.80 -3.33 -21.23
C ALA A 261 -11.51 -4.10 -20.86
N CYS A 262 -10.81 -4.65 -21.85
CA CYS A 262 -9.52 -5.33 -21.63
C CYS A 262 -8.46 -4.36 -21.05
N ILE A 263 -8.33 -3.15 -21.58
CA ILE A 263 -7.39 -2.15 -21.07
C ILE A 263 -7.74 -1.77 -19.64
N SER A 264 -9.01 -1.49 -19.34
CA SER A 264 -9.48 -1.19 -17.98
C SER A 264 -9.09 -2.31 -17.01
N MET A 265 -9.33 -3.56 -17.37
CA MET A 265 -9.04 -4.71 -16.52
C MET A 265 -7.53 -5.00 -16.40
N ILE A 266 -6.72 -4.72 -17.43
CA ILE A 266 -5.26 -4.79 -17.38
C ILE A 266 -4.71 -3.75 -16.38
N VAL A 267 -5.26 -2.53 -16.37
CA VAL A 267 -4.88 -1.50 -15.38
C VAL A 267 -5.22 -1.97 -13.96
N VAL A 268 -6.40 -2.54 -13.75
CA VAL A 268 -6.78 -3.16 -12.47
C VAL A 268 -5.74 -4.20 -12.05
N MET A 269 -5.39 -5.13 -12.93
CA MET A 269 -4.43 -6.19 -12.62
C MET A 269 -3.01 -5.67 -12.38
N ALA A 270 -2.62 -4.56 -13.02
CA ALA A 270 -1.33 -3.93 -12.74
C ALA A 270 -1.27 -3.36 -11.32
N ILE A 271 -2.35 -2.77 -10.83
CA ILE A 271 -2.48 -2.28 -9.45
C ILE A 271 -2.49 -3.45 -8.47
N THR A 272 -3.31 -4.44 -8.73
CA THR A 272 -3.43 -5.67 -7.95
C THR A 272 -2.08 -6.39 -7.81
N ALA A 273 -1.26 -6.37 -8.85
CA ALA A 273 0.10 -6.94 -8.79
C ALA A 273 1.02 -6.20 -7.81
N VAL A 274 0.82 -4.90 -7.59
CA VAL A 274 1.55 -4.14 -6.54
C VAL A 274 1.05 -4.54 -5.16
N GLU A 275 -0.27 -4.67 -4.96
CA GLU A 275 -0.88 -5.14 -3.70
C GLU A 275 -0.33 -6.52 -3.32
N THR A 276 -0.41 -7.50 -4.24
CA THR A 276 0.14 -8.84 -4.05
C THR A 276 1.64 -8.80 -3.72
N THR A 277 2.42 -7.93 -4.38
CA THR A 277 3.84 -7.79 -4.09
C THR A 277 4.07 -7.35 -2.65
N GLY A 278 3.30 -6.38 -2.16
CA GLY A 278 3.32 -5.93 -0.76
C GLY A 278 3.00 -7.06 0.23
N ASP A 279 1.94 -7.82 -0.03
CA ASP A 279 1.52 -8.94 0.81
C ASP A 279 2.52 -10.09 0.83
N VAL A 280 3.19 -10.37 -0.29
CA VAL A 280 4.27 -11.36 -0.39
C VAL A 280 5.46 -10.96 0.47
N PHE A 281 5.88 -9.69 0.44
CA PHE A 281 6.96 -9.21 1.30
C PHE A 281 6.56 -9.23 2.78
N ALA A 282 5.37 -8.73 3.13
CA ALA A 282 4.86 -8.72 4.49
C ALA A 282 4.75 -10.14 5.07
N THR A 283 4.23 -11.10 4.29
CA THR A 283 4.15 -12.50 4.70
C THR A 283 5.53 -13.12 4.83
N GLY A 284 6.44 -12.83 3.89
CA GLY A 284 7.83 -13.29 3.95
C GLY A 284 8.52 -12.89 5.26
N GLU A 285 8.33 -11.64 5.69
CA GLU A 285 8.83 -11.13 6.97
C GLU A 285 8.24 -11.89 8.17
N VAL A 286 6.91 -12.05 8.21
CA VAL A 286 6.21 -12.75 9.31
C VAL A 286 6.67 -14.20 9.45
N VAL A 287 6.87 -14.92 8.34
CA VAL A 287 7.29 -16.32 8.37
C VAL A 287 8.79 -16.50 8.46
N GLY A 288 9.59 -15.42 8.29
CA GLY A 288 11.05 -15.45 8.31
C GLY A 288 11.67 -15.99 7.02
N LYS A 289 11.02 -15.81 5.87
CA LYS A 289 11.51 -16.26 4.55
C LYS A 289 11.92 -15.06 3.70
N ARG A 290 13.18 -15.04 3.26
CA ARG A 290 13.69 -13.98 2.37
C ARG A 290 13.00 -14.05 1.00
N ILE A 291 12.33 -12.99 0.61
CA ILE A 291 11.66 -12.86 -0.67
C ILE A 291 12.66 -12.39 -1.73
N ARG A 292 12.60 -13.03 -2.90
CA ARG A 292 13.40 -12.71 -4.09
C ARG A 292 12.47 -12.30 -5.24
N PRO A 293 12.96 -11.60 -6.27
CA PRO A 293 12.16 -11.25 -7.46
C PRO A 293 11.46 -12.46 -8.11
N THR A 294 12.10 -13.63 -8.06
CA THR A 294 11.52 -14.89 -8.58
C THR A 294 10.29 -15.36 -7.78
N HIS A 295 10.24 -15.08 -6.46
CA HIS A 295 9.07 -15.38 -5.62
C HIS A 295 7.91 -14.43 -5.96
N VAL A 296 8.18 -13.15 -6.15
CA VAL A 296 7.17 -12.17 -6.61
C VAL A 296 6.61 -12.58 -7.97
N ALA A 297 7.48 -12.90 -8.92
CA ALA A 297 7.04 -13.37 -10.24
C ALA A 297 6.19 -14.66 -10.17
N ALA A 298 6.50 -15.57 -9.24
CA ALA A 298 5.70 -16.79 -9.03
C ALA A 298 4.33 -16.48 -8.43
N ALA A 299 4.24 -15.51 -7.50
CA ALA A 299 2.98 -15.03 -6.95
C ALA A 299 2.10 -14.40 -8.04
N LEU A 300 2.66 -13.49 -8.83
CA LEU A 300 1.92 -12.81 -9.88
C LEU A 300 1.48 -13.74 -11.02
N ARG A 301 2.25 -14.81 -11.30
CA ARG A 301 1.77 -15.86 -12.21
C ARG A 301 0.58 -16.61 -11.64
N ALA A 302 0.55 -16.83 -10.32
CA ALA A 302 -0.62 -17.43 -9.69
C ALA A 302 -1.84 -16.49 -9.77
N ASP A 303 -1.66 -15.18 -9.53
CA ASP A 303 -2.73 -14.19 -9.68
C ASP A 303 -3.26 -14.17 -11.12
N GLY A 304 -2.37 -14.12 -12.11
CA GLY A 304 -2.75 -14.13 -13.52
C GLY A 304 -3.48 -15.42 -13.94
N LEU A 305 -2.98 -16.58 -13.50
CA LEU A 305 -3.63 -17.86 -13.78
C LEU A 305 -4.99 -17.96 -13.08
N SER A 306 -5.07 -17.56 -11.82
CA SER A 306 -6.31 -17.57 -11.03
C SER A 306 -7.35 -16.60 -11.61
N THR A 307 -6.91 -15.42 -12.06
CA THR A 307 -7.77 -14.45 -12.75
C THR A 307 -8.30 -15.02 -14.08
N THR A 308 -7.44 -15.67 -14.87
CA THR A 308 -7.88 -16.33 -16.11
C THR A 308 -8.90 -17.43 -15.82
N LEU A 309 -8.65 -18.26 -14.80
CA LEU A 309 -9.61 -19.26 -14.33
C LEU A 309 -10.89 -18.61 -13.82
N GLY A 310 -10.80 -17.45 -13.14
CA GLY A 310 -11.96 -16.68 -12.71
C GLY A 310 -12.87 -16.30 -13.88
N GLY A 311 -12.30 -15.75 -14.96
CA GLY A 311 -13.07 -15.42 -16.16
C GLY A 311 -13.71 -16.64 -16.84
N VAL A 312 -13.05 -17.81 -16.77
CA VAL A 312 -13.60 -19.07 -17.31
C VAL A 312 -14.69 -19.67 -16.42
N LEU A 313 -14.49 -19.62 -15.09
CA LEU A 313 -15.37 -20.25 -14.10
C LEU A 313 -16.39 -19.27 -13.49
N ASN A 314 -16.63 -18.12 -14.15
CA ASN A 314 -17.64 -17.13 -13.77
C ASN A 314 -17.36 -16.43 -12.42
N SER A 315 -16.11 -16.20 -12.13
CA SER A 315 -15.63 -15.42 -11.00
C SER A 315 -14.88 -14.16 -11.48
N PHE A 316 -14.10 -13.53 -10.62
CA PHE A 316 -13.54 -12.20 -10.83
C PHE A 316 -12.00 -12.22 -10.75
N PRO A 317 -11.31 -11.05 -10.94
CA PRO A 317 -9.86 -10.97 -10.80
C PRO A 317 -9.38 -11.27 -9.38
N TYR A 318 -8.25 -11.96 -9.26
CA TYR A 318 -7.70 -12.48 -8.01
C TYR A 318 -6.47 -11.71 -7.54
N THR A 319 -6.37 -11.58 -6.20
CA THR A 319 -5.23 -11.00 -5.47
C THR A 319 -4.96 -11.76 -4.18
N CYS A 320 -3.78 -11.56 -3.58
CA CYS A 320 -3.54 -11.94 -2.20
C CYS A 320 -4.38 -11.07 -1.25
N PHE A 321 -4.88 -11.67 -0.16
CA PHE A 321 -5.76 -10.99 0.79
C PHE A 321 -4.96 -10.50 2.00
N ALA A 322 -4.80 -9.17 2.15
CA ALA A 322 -4.03 -8.53 3.22
C ALA A 322 -4.55 -8.87 4.62
N GLN A 323 -5.88 -9.05 4.80
CA GLN A 323 -6.49 -9.49 6.07
C GLN A 323 -5.94 -10.83 6.53
N ASN A 324 -5.64 -11.71 5.58
CA ASN A 324 -5.07 -13.03 5.87
C ASN A 324 -3.61 -12.93 6.32
N VAL A 325 -2.83 -11.98 5.80
CA VAL A 325 -1.47 -11.67 6.27
C VAL A 325 -1.52 -11.23 7.74
N GLY A 326 -2.50 -10.40 8.12
CA GLY A 326 -2.78 -10.01 9.49
C GLY A 326 -3.06 -11.21 10.40
N LEU A 327 -3.86 -12.18 9.92
CA LEU A 327 -4.17 -13.40 10.67
C LEU A 327 -2.91 -14.28 10.88
N VAL A 328 -2.07 -14.45 9.88
CA VAL A 328 -0.79 -15.18 10.00
C VAL A 328 0.12 -14.54 11.05
N ARG A 329 0.19 -13.20 11.07
CA ARG A 329 0.95 -12.44 12.08
C ARG A 329 0.39 -12.66 13.49
N LEU A 330 -0.93 -12.61 13.63
CA LEU A 330 -1.63 -12.75 14.89
C LEU A 330 -1.50 -14.16 15.49
N THR A 331 -1.78 -15.19 14.68
CA THR A 331 -1.80 -16.59 15.12
C THR A 331 -0.43 -17.22 15.16
N ARG A 332 0.57 -16.61 14.53
CA ARG A 332 1.92 -17.14 14.29
C ARG A 332 1.93 -18.50 13.59
N VAL A 333 0.84 -18.84 12.90
CA VAL A 333 0.73 -20.06 12.10
C VAL A 333 1.40 -19.83 10.75
N LYS A 334 2.61 -20.36 10.58
CA LYS A 334 3.47 -20.10 9.42
C LYS A 334 3.28 -21.09 8.28
N SER A 335 2.56 -22.19 8.49
CA SER A 335 2.41 -23.27 7.53
C SER A 335 1.52 -22.88 6.34
N ARG A 336 2.04 -22.99 5.13
CA ARG A 336 1.28 -22.80 3.88
C ARG A 336 0.16 -23.86 3.66
N TRP A 337 0.31 -25.02 4.27
CA TRP A 337 -0.68 -26.11 4.16
C TRP A 337 -2.00 -25.77 4.85
N VAL A 338 -1.98 -24.85 5.82
CA VAL A 338 -3.21 -24.31 6.43
C VAL A 338 -4.04 -23.55 5.39
N VAL A 339 -3.39 -22.79 4.51
CA VAL A 339 -4.10 -22.11 3.41
C VAL A 339 -4.56 -23.08 2.33
N VAL A 340 -3.79 -24.13 2.06
CA VAL A 340 -4.26 -25.23 1.17
C VAL A 340 -5.54 -25.86 1.73
N MET A 341 -5.59 -26.12 3.03
CA MET A 341 -6.82 -26.63 3.68
C MET A 341 -7.96 -25.61 3.61
N ALA A 342 -7.68 -24.31 3.82
CA ALA A 342 -8.68 -23.25 3.63
C ALA A 342 -9.23 -23.27 2.20
N GLY A 343 -8.37 -23.45 1.20
CA GLY A 343 -8.77 -23.61 -0.20
C GLY A 343 -9.69 -24.81 -0.43
N VAL A 344 -9.40 -25.96 0.19
CA VAL A 344 -10.27 -27.15 0.12
C VAL A 344 -11.64 -26.85 0.74
N ILE A 345 -11.68 -26.19 1.90
CA ILE A 345 -12.94 -25.80 2.56
C ILE A 345 -13.74 -24.85 1.66
N MET A 346 -13.09 -23.87 1.02
CA MET A 346 -13.76 -22.94 0.10
C MET A 346 -14.33 -23.65 -1.15
N ILE A 347 -13.60 -24.63 -1.72
CA ILE A 347 -14.11 -25.44 -2.81
C ILE A 347 -15.39 -26.18 -2.36
N VAL A 348 -15.37 -26.79 -1.17
CA VAL A 348 -16.55 -27.49 -0.64
C VAL A 348 -17.72 -26.51 -0.45
N LEU A 349 -17.48 -25.32 0.09
CA LEU A 349 -18.51 -24.27 0.22
C LEU A 349 -19.06 -23.82 -1.13
N GLY A 350 -18.20 -23.65 -2.14
CA GLY A 350 -18.59 -23.31 -3.51
C GLY A 350 -19.38 -24.41 -4.24
N LEU A 351 -19.38 -25.64 -3.73
CA LEU A 351 -20.22 -26.75 -4.23
C LEU A 351 -21.59 -26.83 -3.51
N LEU A 352 -21.89 -25.90 -2.57
CA LEU A 352 -23.11 -25.90 -1.76
C LEU A 352 -24.01 -24.71 -2.11
N PRO A 353 -24.87 -24.75 -3.15
CA PRO A 353 -25.79 -23.67 -3.51
C PRO A 353 -26.68 -23.20 -2.36
N LYS A 354 -27.06 -24.08 -1.43
CA LYS A 354 -27.79 -23.69 -0.23
C LYS A 354 -27.02 -22.71 0.66
N ALA A 355 -25.69 -22.90 0.80
CA ALA A 355 -24.86 -21.99 1.57
C ALA A 355 -24.77 -20.62 0.87
N ALA A 356 -24.60 -20.60 -0.45
CA ALA A 356 -24.62 -19.36 -1.22
C ALA A 356 -26.00 -18.68 -1.22
N ALA A 357 -27.10 -19.44 -1.22
CA ALA A 357 -28.45 -18.87 -1.10
C ALA A 357 -28.68 -18.19 0.26
N VAL A 358 -28.11 -18.72 1.36
CA VAL A 358 -28.11 -18.04 2.66
C VAL A 358 -27.34 -16.72 2.60
N VAL A 359 -26.22 -16.70 1.90
CA VAL A 359 -25.44 -15.47 1.70
C VAL A 359 -26.18 -14.46 0.81
N ALA A 360 -26.79 -14.93 -0.28
CA ALA A 360 -27.60 -14.08 -1.18
C ALA A 360 -28.84 -13.51 -0.49
N ALA A 361 -29.28 -14.10 0.62
CA ALA A 361 -30.41 -13.65 1.44
C ALA A 361 -30.05 -12.51 2.40
N ILE A 362 -28.77 -12.06 2.46
CA ILE A 362 -28.37 -10.92 3.29
C ILE A 362 -29.09 -9.66 2.80
N PRO A 363 -29.84 -8.95 3.67
CA PRO A 363 -30.52 -7.73 3.27
C PRO A 363 -29.54 -6.65 2.77
N ALA A 364 -29.90 -5.93 1.72
CA ALA A 364 -29.05 -4.90 1.14
C ALA A 364 -28.56 -3.84 2.15
N PRO A 365 -29.40 -3.33 3.08
CA PRO A 365 -28.93 -2.38 4.10
C PRO A 365 -27.91 -2.97 5.09
N VAL A 366 -28.05 -4.26 5.46
CA VAL A 366 -27.07 -4.97 6.31
C VAL A 366 -25.74 -5.09 5.57
N LEU A 367 -25.81 -5.48 4.28
CA LEU A 367 -24.64 -5.54 3.40
C LEU A 367 -23.97 -4.17 3.26
N GLY A 368 -24.76 -3.11 3.05
CA GLY A 368 -24.29 -1.72 2.97
C GLY A 368 -23.53 -1.28 4.22
N GLY A 369 -24.08 -1.56 5.43
CA GLY A 369 -23.40 -1.26 6.69
C GLY A 369 -22.05 -1.97 6.87
N ALA A 370 -22.00 -3.25 6.53
CA ALA A 370 -20.76 -4.03 6.55
C ALA A 370 -19.76 -3.56 5.48
N SER A 371 -20.24 -3.23 4.27
CA SER A 371 -19.42 -2.72 3.16
C SER A 371 -18.81 -1.35 3.49
N ILE A 372 -19.54 -0.45 4.18
CA ILE A 372 -18.99 0.81 4.67
C ILE A 372 -17.77 0.55 5.55
N ALA A 373 -17.87 -0.37 6.53
CA ALA A 373 -16.73 -0.70 7.39
C ALA A 373 -15.53 -1.20 6.61
N MET A 374 -15.76 -2.06 5.61
CA MET A 374 -14.67 -2.65 4.81
C MET A 374 -14.03 -1.64 3.86
N PHE A 375 -14.83 -0.90 3.09
CA PHE A 375 -14.31 0.02 2.09
C PHE A 375 -13.65 1.26 2.72
N ALA A 376 -14.19 1.73 3.85
CA ALA A 376 -13.52 2.77 4.64
C ALA A 376 -12.14 2.29 5.13
N ASN A 377 -12.02 1.04 5.57
CA ASN A 377 -10.72 0.48 5.97
C ASN A 377 -9.72 0.43 4.79
N VAL A 378 -10.19 0.11 3.59
CA VAL A 378 -9.35 0.16 2.38
C VAL A 378 -8.87 1.58 2.11
N ALA A 379 -9.75 2.59 2.23
CA ALA A 379 -9.36 3.99 2.08
C ALA A 379 -8.28 4.39 3.11
N VAL A 380 -8.41 3.96 4.36
CA VAL A 380 -7.41 4.20 5.43
C VAL A 380 -6.07 3.55 5.09
N VAL A 381 -6.05 2.33 4.56
CA VAL A 381 -4.80 1.67 4.08
C VAL A 381 -4.16 2.49 2.95
N GLY A 382 -4.97 3.05 2.05
CA GLY A 382 -4.51 3.98 1.01
C GLY A 382 -3.85 5.23 1.61
N ILE A 383 -4.49 5.88 2.58
CA ILE A 383 -3.96 7.05 3.29
C ILE A 383 -2.64 6.70 4.02
N GLN A 384 -2.59 5.56 4.71
CA GLN A 384 -1.36 5.09 5.36
C GLN A 384 -0.22 4.83 4.37
N THR A 385 -0.55 4.43 3.16
CA THR A 385 0.43 4.24 2.07
C THR A 385 0.89 5.59 1.53
N LEU A 386 -0.02 6.56 1.37
CA LEU A 386 0.30 7.95 1.00
C LEU A 386 1.20 8.63 2.03
N ALA A 387 1.01 8.36 3.31
CA ALA A 387 1.88 8.90 4.37
C ALA A 387 3.36 8.47 4.27
N LYS A 388 3.67 7.46 3.44
CA LYS A 388 5.05 7.06 3.11
C LYS A 388 5.63 7.82 1.93
N ALA A 389 4.80 8.57 1.20
CA ALA A 389 5.23 9.42 0.11
C ALA A 389 5.58 10.81 0.64
N ASP A 390 6.57 11.46 0.02
CA ASP A 390 6.85 12.86 0.30
C ASP A 390 5.77 13.74 -0.36
N LEU A 391 4.78 14.14 0.43
CA LEU A 391 3.70 15.02 -0.03
C LEU A 391 4.06 16.50 0.00
N HIS A 392 5.23 16.88 0.53
CA HIS A 392 5.79 18.23 0.40
C HIS A 392 6.32 18.47 -1.02
N ASP A 393 6.70 17.41 -1.75
CA ASP A 393 6.95 17.53 -3.18
C ASP A 393 5.64 17.85 -3.92
N ASN A 394 5.55 19.07 -4.45
CA ASN A 394 4.37 19.54 -5.18
C ASN A 394 3.94 18.61 -6.32
N ARG A 395 4.86 17.87 -6.94
CA ARG A 395 4.56 16.89 -7.99
C ARG A 395 3.73 15.74 -7.45
N ASN A 396 4.11 15.22 -6.28
CA ASN A 396 3.36 14.17 -5.59
C ASN A 396 1.98 14.67 -5.16
N ALA A 397 1.89 15.89 -4.63
CA ALA A 397 0.61 16.51 -4.26
C ALA A 397 -0.32 16.67 -5.47
N VAL A 398 0.21 17.10 -6.63
CA VAL A 398 -0.56 17.20 -7.89
C VAL A 398 -1.04 15.83 -8.38
N ILE A 399 -0.21 14.78 -8.29
CA ILE A 399 -0.63 13.41 -8.65
C ILE A 399 -1.83 12.99 -7.81
N VAL A 400 -1.73 13.13 -6.47
CA VAL A 400 -2.79 12.70 -5.54
C VAL A 400 -4.07 13.50 -5.77
N SER A 401 -3.98 14.84 -5.79
CA SER A 401 -5.15 15.73 -5.90
C SER A 401 -5.87 15.57 -7.22
N THR A 402 -5.12 15.49 -8.34
CA THR A 402 -5.72 15.35 -9.67
C THR A 402 -6.34 13.97 -9.85
N ALA A 403 -5.65 12.90 -9.43
CA ALA A 403 -6.17 11.54 -9.54
C ALA A 403 -7.43 11.35 -8.70
N LEU A 404 -7.44 11.82 -7.45
CA LEU A 404 -8.61 11.77 -6.58
C LEU A 404 -9.75 12.65 -7.11
N GLY A 405 -9.45 13.88 -7.54
CA GLY A 405 -10.45 14.80 -8.09
C GLY A 405 -11.18 14.25 -9.30
N LEU A 406 -10.45 13.70 -10.29
CA LEU A 406 -11.04 13.08 -11.47
C LEU A 406 -11.81 11.79 -11.13
N ALA A 407 -11.30 10.98 -10.21
CA ALA A 407 -12.02 9.79 -9.77
C ALA A 407 -13.35 10.14 -9.10
N MET A 408 -13.35 11.17 -8.23
CA MET A 408 -14.58 11.65 -7.56
C MET A 408 -15.54 12.32 -8.55
N LEU A 409 -15.04 13.06 -9.53
CA LEU A 409 -15.88 13.67 -10.56
C LEU A 409 -16.80 12.64 -11.21
N VAL A 410 -16.24 11.54 -11.72
CA VAL A 410 -17.05 10.51 -12.42
C VAL A 410 -17.85 9.62 -11.46
N THR A 411 -17.40 9.49 -10.21
CA THR A 411 -18.14 8.74 -9.18
C THR A 411 -19.40 9.48 -8.73
N LEU A 412 -19.30 10.80 -8.57
CA LEU A 412 -20.42 11.64 -8.12
C LEU A 412 -21.32 12.07 -9.27
N GLN A 413 -20.78 12.17 -10.48
CA GLN A 413 -21.49 12.57 -11.70
C GLN A 413 -21.24 11.55 -12.83
N PRO A 414 -21.85 10.36 -12.77
CA PRO A 414 -21.61 9.30 -13.77
C PRO A 414 -21.95 9.73 -15.22
N HIS A 415 -22.91 10.63 -15.39
CA HIS A 415 -23.32 11.14 -16.71
C HIS A 415 -22.24 11.96 -17.44
N VAL A 416 -21.14 12.34 -16.76
CA VAL A 416 -20.00 12.98 -17.44
C VAL A 416 -19.40 12.07 -18.50
N ALA A 417 -19.49 10.76 -18.34
CA ALA A 417 -19.02 9.79 -19.33
C ALA A 417 -19.91 9.72 -20.59
N ASP A 418 -21.19 10.08 -20.50
CA ASP A 418 -22.16 9.90 -21.59
C ASP A 418 -21.86 10.76 -22.84
N VAL A 419 -21.15 11.89 -22.66
CA VAL A 419 -20.74 12.77 -23.76
C VAL A 419 -19.51 12.26 -24.52
N LEU A 420 -18.85 11.21 -24.04
CA LEU A 420 -17.63 10.67 -24.63
C LEU A 420 -17.96 9.61 -25.69
N PRO A 421 -17.05 9.37 -26.64
CA PRO A 421 -17.18 8.24 -27.56
C PRO A 421 -17.27 6.91 -26.78
N SER A 422 -18.00 5.93 -27.28
CA SER A 422 -18.27 4.65 -26.61
C SER A 422 -17.00 3.93 -26.13
N TRP A 423 -15.91 4.04 -26.86
CA TRP A 423 -14.63 3.46 -26.45
C TRP A 423 -14.03 4.13 -25.20
N ALA A 424 -14.31 5.41 -24.97
CA ALA A 424 -13.81 6.14 -23.80
C ALA A 424 -14.76 6.03 -22.61
N GLN A 425 -16.07 5.82 -22.84
CA GLN A 425 -17.07 5.75 -21.78
C GLN A 425 -16.69 4.73 -20.70
N ILE A 426 -16.26 3.54 -21.07
CA ILE A 426 -15.87 2.48 -20.12
C ILE A 426 -14.72 2.93 -19.20
N LEU A 427 -13.71 3.63 -19.75
CA LEU A 427 -12.57 4.11 -18.98
C LEU A 427 -12.96 5.27 -18.05
N PHE A 428 -13.86 6.13 -18.47
CA PHE A 428 -14.33 7.29 -17.73
C PHE A 428 -15.56 7.01 -16.84
N ALA A 429 -16.23 5.89 -16.99
CA ALA A 429 -17.34 5.50 -16.13
C ALA A 429 -16.87 4.93 -14.77
N SER A 430 -15.60 4.51 -14.65
CA SER A 430 -15.04 3.99 -13.41
C SER A 430 -14.07 4.98 -12.80
N GLY A 431 -14.41 5.50 -11.61
CA GLY A 431 -13.53 6.37 -10.84
C GLY A 431 -12.19 5.70 -10.49
N VAL A 432 -12.20 4.40 -10.19
CA VAL A 432 -10.98 3.62 -9.94
C VAL A 432 -10.09 3.59 -11.20
N THR A 433 -10.66 3.27 -12.35
CA THR A 433 -9.90 3.20 -13.61
C THR A 433 -9.33 4.57 -13.99
N LEU A 434 -10.16 5.60 -14.02
CA LEU A 434 -9.74 6.95 -14.42
C LEU A 434 -8.69 7.51 -13.45
N GLY A 435 -8.93 7.40 -12.15
CA GLY A 435 -7.99 7.88 -11.14
C GLY A 435 -6.66 7.13 -11.17
N SER A 436 -6.69 5.81 -11.39
CA SER A 436 -5.48 4.99 -11.50
C SER A 436 -4.65 5.35 -12.72
N ILE A 437 -5.29 5.45 -13.88
CA ILE A 437 -4.62 5.87 -15.12
C ILE A 437 -4.02 7.27 -14.93
N THR A 438 -4.76 8.20 -14.34
CA THR A 438 -4.28 9.55 -14.06
C THR A 438 -3.05 9.54 -13.14
N ALA A 439 -3.10 8.80 -12.02
CA ALA A 439 -1.97 8.71 -11.11
C ALA A 439 -0.72 8.13 -11.79
N ILE A 440 -0.87 7.07 -12.58
CA ILE A 440 0.24 6.43 -13.32
C ILE A 440 0.79 7.39 -14.38
N LEU A 441 -0.08 8.01 -15.19
CA LEU A 441 0.36 8.91 -16.28
C LEU A 441 1.05 10.16 -15.72
N LEU A 442 0.52 10.77 -14.66
CA LEU A 442 1.16 11.93 -14.02
C LEU A 442 2.48 11.54 -13.36
N ASN A 443 2.56 10.37 -12.74
CA ASN A 443 3.83 9.87 -12.22
C ASN A 443 4.85 9.63 -13.34
N LEU A 444 4.43 9.07 -14.46
CA LEU A 444 5.29 8.93 -15.65
C LEU A 444 5.72 10.31 -16.16
N LEU A 445 4.79 11.25 -16.30
CA LEU A 445 5.06 12.60 -16.79
C LEU A 445 6.04 13.36 -15.88
N PHE A 446 5.82 13.34 -14.56
CA PHE A 446 6.63 14.12 -13.63
C PHE A 446 7.98 13.51 -13.28
N PHE A 447 8.09 12.17 -13.31
CA PHE A 447 9.29 11.48 -12.83
C PHE A 447 10.01 10.62 -13.88
N HIS A 448 9.43 10.37 -15.06
CA HIS A 448 10.03 9.47 -16.05
C HIS A 448 10.07 10.05 -17.47
N VAL A 449 9.14 10.93 -17.86
CA VAL A 449 9.15 11.58 -19.17
C VAL A 449 9.89 12.90 -19.08
N GLY A 450 10.91 13.05 -19.90
CA GLY A 450 11.70 14.29 -19.94
C GLY A 450 12.55 14.52 -18.69
N GLN A 451 12.75 13.48 -17.86
CA GLN A 451 13.63 13.59 -16.70
C GLN A 451 15.05 13.94 -17.14
N GLN A 452 15.29 15.19 -17.03
CA GLN A 452 16.45 15.78 -16.42
C GLN A 452 17.82 15.27 -16.93
N ARG A 453 17.95 15.08 -18.23
CA ARG A 453 19.30 15.15 -18.85
C ARG A 453 19.92 16.55 -18.74
N GLY A 454 19.40 17.41 -17.92
CA GLY A 454 19.87 18.76 -17.71
C GLY A 454 19.48 19.35 -16.36
N ALA A 455 19.12 18.52 -15.36
CA ALA A 455 18.90 19.03 -14.01
C ALA A 455 20.22 19.47 -13.41
N GLU A 456 20.31 20.72 -13.07
CA GLU A 456 21.41 21.31 -12.31
C GLU A 456 21.38 20.74 -10.89
N VAL A 457 22.50 20.14 -10.46
CA VAL A 457 22.58 19.44 -9.16
C VAL A 457 23.59 20.04 -8.21
N ALA A 458 24.58 20.80 -8.73
CA ALA A 458 25.57 21.48 -7.90
C ALA A 458 26.29 22.57 -8.72
N ARG A 459 27.21 23.31 -8.07
CA ARG A 459 28.20 24.15 -8.73
C ARG A 459 29.59 23.55 -8.59
N SER A 460 30.35 23.55 -9.69
CA SER A 460 31.78 23.26 -9.69
C SER A 460 32.50 24.52 -10.12
N GLY A 461 33.04 25.28 -9.14
CA GLY A 461 33.51 26.65 -9.35
C GLY A 461 32.38 27.57 -9.82
N ASP A 462 32.58 28.30 -10.91
CA ASP A 462 31.55 29.20 -11.49
C ASP A 462 30.55 28.51 -12.42
N ARG A 463 30.73 27.20 -12.69
CA ARG A 463 29.90 26.45 -13.60
C ARG A 463 28.85 25.64 -12.85
N THR A 464 27.59 25.77 -13.26
CA THR A 464 26.52 24.86 -12.85
C THR A 464 26.65 23.51 -13.56
N VAL A 465 26.58 22.41 -12.82
CA VAL A 465 26.73 21.05 -13.34
C VAL A 465 25.41 20.29 -13.28
N THR A 466 25.14 19.60 -14.36
CA THR A 466 23.97 18.72 -14.50
C THR A 466 24.32 17.29 -14.06
N ILE A 467 23.30 16.42 -13.93
CA ILE A 467 23.55 15.00 -13.60
C ILE A 467 24.41 14.29 -14.65
N ASP A 468 24.28 14.65 -15.94
CA ASP A 468 25.08 14.10 -17.01
C ASP A 468 26.56 14.57 -16.89
N ASP A 469 26.79 15.83 -16.47
CA ASP A 469 28.13 16.33 -16.15
C ASP A 469 28.71 15.59 -14.94
N VAL A 470 27.91 15.34 -13.90
CA VAL A 470 28.31 14.57 -12.71
C VAL A 470 28.71 13.14 -13.08
N ASP A 471 27.96 12.49 -13.97
CA ASP A 471 28.32 11.16 -14.46
C ASP A 471 29.62 11.13 -15.27
N ALA A 472 29.97 12.25 -15.89
CA ALA A 472 31.21 12.41 -16.65
C ALA A 472 32.43 12.91 -15.81
N MET A 473 32.22 13.40 -14.56
CA MET A 473 33.27 13.98 -13.71
C MET A 473 34.39 12.99 -13.40
N GLY A 474 35.61 13.50 -13.36
CA GLY A 474 36.74 12.81 -12.73
C GLY A 474 36.55 12.70 -11.22
N ARG A 475 37.28 11.77 -10.57
CA ARG A 475 37.19 11.54 -9.12
C ARG A 475 37.47 12.81 -8.31
N ASP A 476 38.54 13.52 -8.65
CA ASP A 476 38.98 14.72 -7.91
C ASP A 476 37.95 15.86 -8.01
N GLU A 477 37.37 16.05 -9.19
CA GLU A 477 36.32 17.04 -9.42
C GLU A 477 35.03 16.66 -8.68
N PHE A 478 34.67 15.39 -8.67
CA PHE A 478 33.52 14.90 -7.94
C PHE A 478 33.66 15.09 -6.43
N VAL A 479 34.83 14.76 -5.89
CA VAL A 479 35.15 14.96 -4.48
C VAL A 479 35.20 16.45 -4.13
N ALA A 480 35.75 17.29 -4.99
CA ALA A 480 35.75 18.74 -4.78
C ALA A 480 34.32 19.33 -4.77
N THR A 481 33.41 18.80 -5.60
CA THR A 481 32.03 19.27 -5.73
C THR A 481 31.15 18.80 -4.57
N PHE A 482 31.26 17.54 -4.14
CA PHE A 482 30.37 16.92 -3.16
C PHE A 482 31.03 16.62 -1.82
N GLY A 483 32.32 16.87 -1.64
CA GLY A 483 33.06 16.57 -0.41
C GLY A 483 32.53 17.26 0.83
N SER A 484 31.96 18.45 0.67
CA SER A 484 31.32 19.23 1.77
C SER A 484 30.07 18.56 2.35
N LEU A 485 29.51 17.53 1.73
CA LEU A 485 28.35 16.81 2.24
C LEU A 485 28.64 16.10 3.56
N TYR A 486 29.89 15.62 3.73
CA TYR A 486 30.29 14.90 4.94
C TYR A 486 31.41 15.63 5.65
N THR A 487 31.22 15.89 6.93
CA THR A 487 32.21 16.60 7.76
C THR A 487 33.44 15.71 7.98
N GLY A 488 34.64 16.24 7.67
CA GLY A 488 35.91 15.62 8.00
C GLY A 488 36.22 14.27 7.31
N ALA A 489 35.40 13.85 6.33
CA ALA A 489 35.61 12.56 5.66
C ALA A 489 35.24 12.65 4.16
N ALA A 490 36.21 12.37 3.29
CA ALA A 490 35.98 12.30 1.84
C ALA A 490 35.53 10.92 1.36
N TRP A 491 35.83 9.85 2.11
CA TRP A 491 35.62 8.47 1.69
C TRP A 491 34.19 8.11 1.28
N PRO A 492 33.09 8.69 1.88
CA PRO A 492 31.74 8.38 1.40
C PRO A 492 31.51 8.89 -0.02
N VAL A 493 32.04 10.09 -0.32
CA VAL A 493 31.91 10.70 -1.65
C VAL A 493 32.79 9.92 -2.66
N GLU A 494 34.00 9.57 -2.28
CA GLU A 494 34.91 8.78 -3.12
C GLU A 494 34.30 7.41 -3.48
N ARG A 495 33.69 6.74 -2.50
CA ARG A 495 33.01 5.44 -2.70
C ARG A 495 31.75 5.58 -3.55
N ALA A 496 30.98 6.66 -3.36
CA ALA A 496 29.80 6.94 -4.20
C ALA A 496 30.19 7.15 -5.65
N TRP A 497 31.35 7.77 -5.94
CA TRP A 497 31.87 7.97 -7.29
C TRP A 497 32.04 6.65 -8.07
N GLU A 498 32.35 5.53 -7.40
CA GLU A 498 32.49 4.21 -8.02
C GLU A 498 31.14 3.62 -8.50
N ALA A 499 30.02 4.13 -7.99
CA ALA A 499 28.68 3.64 -8.33
C ALA A 499 28.09 4.25 -9.62
N ARG A 500 28.85 5.09 -10.34
CA ARG A 500 28.40 5.72 -11.60
C ARG A 500 28.18 4.70 -12.73
N PRO A 501 27.33 4.98 -13.73
CA PRO A 501 26.56 6.23 -13.88
C PRO A 501 25.32 6.28 -13.00
N PHE A 502 24.97 7.48 -12.48
CA PHE A 502 23.78 7.67 -11.65
C PHE A 502 22.52 7.86 -12.49
N GLY A 503 22.61 8.62 -13.58
CA GLY A 503 21.51 8.90 -14.50
C GLY A 503 20.37 9.72 -13.89
N SER A 504 20.37 10.00 -12.58
CA SER A 504 19.38 10.84 -11.90
C SER A 504 19.92 11.36 -10.55
N THR A 505 19.41 12.52 -10.12
CA THR A 505 19.72 13.12 -8.80
C THR A 505 19.34 12.17 -7.65
N THR A 506 18.23 11.45 -7.79
CA THR A 506 17.79 10.45 -6.80
C THR A 506 18.77 9.28 -6.67
N ALA A 507 19.30 8.80 -7.78
CA ALA A 507 20.30 7.72 -7.77
C ALA A 507 21.64 8.18 -7.19
N LEU A 508 22.06 9.42 -7.47
CA LEU A 508 23.24 10.04 -6.86
C LEU A 508 23.07 10.12 -5.33
N ARG A 509 21.92 10.61 -4.84
CA ARG A 509 21.62 10.68 -3.41
C ARG A 509 21.65 9.30 -2.76
N ALA A 510 21.01 8.31 -3.38
CA ALA A 510 21.01 6.93 -2.89
C ALA A 510 22.43 6.33 -2.83
N ALA A 511 23.28 6.60 -3.82
CA ALA A 511 24.67 6.15 -3.84
C ALA A 511 25.50 6.78 -2.70
N LEU A 512 25.30 8.06 -2.41
CA LEU A 512 25.94 8.76 -1.29
C LEU A 512 25.53 8.16 0.07
N GLN A 513 24.23 7.85 0.27
CA GLN A 513 23.73 7.19 1.48
C GLN A 513 24.25 5.75 1.61
N GLU A 514 24.23 4.97 0.54
CA GLU A 514 24.73 3.58 0.51
C GLU A 514 26.24 3.54 0.80
N ALA A 515 27.00 4.51 0.32
CA ALA A 515 28.43 4.63 0.59
C ALA A 515 28.71 4.68 2.11
N VAL A 516 27.93 5.47 2.88
CA VAL A 516 28.06 5.54 4.35
C VAL A 516 27.73 4.20 5.00
N LEU A 517 26.62 3.56 4.56
CA LEU A 517 26.16 2.30 5.15
C LEU A 517 27.09 1.12 4.84
N SER A 518 27.78 1.15 3.70
CA SER A 518 28.75 0.14 3.27
C SER A 518 30.14 0.29 3.89
N GLY A 519 30.38 1.37 4.67
CA GLY A 519 31.63 1.61 5.37
C GLY A 519 31.94 0.55 6.42
N THR A 520 33.24 0.35 6.71
CA THR A 520 33.64 -0.46 7.85
C THR A 520 33.21 0.21 9.16
N ARG A 521 33.13 -0.56 10.25
CA ARG A 521 32.77 -0.03 11.57
C ARG A 521 33.70 1.12 11.99
N GLU A 522 34.98 0.97 11.71
CA GLU A 522 36.00 1.98 12.04
C GLU A 522 35.82 3.26 11.23
N GLU A 523 35.56 3.17 9.92
CA GLU A 523 35.26 4.31 9.06
C GLU A 523 33.98 5.04 9.52
N GLN A 524 32.94 4.28 9.84
CA GLN A 524 31.67 4.84 10.31
C GLN A 524 31.81 5.53 11.68
N ASP A 525 32.54 4.93 12.63
CA ASP A 525 32.78 5.52 13.94
C ASP A 525 33.67 6.79 13.84
N ALA A 526 34.67 6.80 12.93
CA ALA A 526 35.48 7.97 12.65
C ALA A 526 34.65 9.10 12.03
N LEU A 527 33.75 8.77 11.09
CA LEU A 527 32.83 9.71 10.46
C LEU A 527 31.90 10.35 11.49
N VAL A 528 31.29 9.57 12.39
CA VAL A 528 30.42 10.13 13.45
C VAL A 528 31.19 11.05 14.38
N ARG A 529 32.44 10.69 14.75
CA ARG A 529 33.29 11.52 15.64
C ARG A 529 33.79 12.81 14.98
N SER A 530 33.76 12.95 13.66
CA SER A 530 34.15 14.18 12.98
C SER A 530 33.08 15.28 13.05
N TYR A 531 31.85 14.93 13.44
CA TYR A 531 30.78 15.90 13.68
C TYR A 531 30.89 16.50 15.07
N ARG A 532 30.44 17.74 15.22
CA ARG A 532 30.30 18.40 16.53
C ARG A 532 29.04 17.92 17.24
N ASP A 533 29.06 18.01 18.55
CA ASP A 533 27.87 17.76 19.39
C ASP A 533 26.77 18.80 19.08
N VAL A 534 25.53 18.34 18.92
CA VAL A 534 24.40 19.22 18.56
C VAL A 534 24.11 20.23 19.67
N GLY A 535 24.29 19.88 20.94
CA GLY A 535 24.10 20.82 22.05
C GLY A 535 25.15 21.93 22.03
N GLU A 536 26.42 21.60 21.77
CA GLU A 536 27.48 22.63 21.59
C GLU A 536 27.19 23.55 20.40
N LEU A 537 26.68 23.00 19.29
CA LEU A 537 26.31 23.81 18.12
C LEU A 537 25.16 24.77 18.42
N VAL A 538 24.12 24.29 19.12
CA VAL A 538 22.98 25.11 19.51
C VAL A 538 23.40 26.21 20.48
N LEU A 539 24.19 25.90 21.49
CA LEU A 539 24.66 26.89 22.45
C LEU A 539 25.59 27.94 21.81
N ALA A 540 26.46 27.51 20.89
CA ALA A 540 27.31 28.44 20.14
C ALA A 540 26.48 29.38 19.23
N ALA A 541 25.37 28.91 18.67
CA ALA A 541 24.45 29.73 17.87
C ALA A 541 23.73 30.77 18.73
N VAL A 542 23.31 30.41 19.96
CA VAL A 542 22.69 31.33 20.94
C VAL A 542 23.69 32.41 21.36
N ASP A 543 24.92 32.02 21.73
CA ASP A 543 25.96 32.97 22.15
C ASP A 543 26.35 33.97 21.03
N ALA A 544 26.33 33.54 19.77
CA ALA A 544 26.55 34.40 18.62
C ALA A 544 25.40 35.40 18.41
N GLU A 545 24.16 35.01 18.66
CA GLU A 545 22.97 35.86 18.57
C GLU A 545 22.95 36.90 19.70
N ASP A 546 23.27 36.50 20.91
CA ASP A 546 23.42 37.41 22.07
C ASP A 546 24.55 38.44 21.87
N ALA A 547 25.58 38.11 21.10
CA ALA A 547 26.67 39.03 20.73
C ALA A 547 26.31 40.01 19.58
N GLY A 548 25.06 39.97 19.08
CA GLY A 548 24.56 40.88 18.03
C GLY A 548 25.05 40.55 16.62
N ALA A 549 25.47 39.30 16.38
CA ALA A 549 25.81 38.84 15.04
C ALA A 549 24.56 38.86 14.15
N PRO A 550 24.63 39.29 12.88
CA PRO A 550 23.48 39.30 12.00
C PRO A 550 22.98 37.87 11.78
N ARG A 551 21.64 37.66 11.86
CA ARG A 551 20.98 36.41 11.48
C ARG A 551 21.34 36.06 10.04
N GLY A 552 22.26 35.16 9.85
CA GLY A 552 22.74 34.71 8.57
C GLY A 552 23.78 33.62 8.75
N PRO A 553 24.09 32.81 7.73
CA PRO A 553 25.10 31.80 7.86
C PRO A 553 26.40 32.41 8.35
N ILE A 554 26.91 31.96 9.50
CA ILE A 554 28.20 32.40 10.04
C ILE A 554 29.27 31.95 9.03
N ALA A 555 29.86 32.93 8.35
CA ALA A 555 30.62 32.78 7.11
C ALA A 555 31.96 32.02 7.24
N SER A 556 32.28 31.40 8.37
CA SER A 556 33.56 30.73 8.59
C SER A 556 33.50 29.24 8.89
N ASP A 557 32.32 28.66 9.16
CA ASP A 557 32.19 27.24 9.41
C ASP A 557 31.01 26.68 8.61
N THR A 558 31.30 25.84 7.62
CA THR A 558 30.32 25.16 6.77
C THR A 558 29.32 24.27 7.56
N GLU A 559 29.61 23.98 8.83
CA GLU A 559 28.76 23.24 9.75
C GLU A 559 27.64 24.09 10.35
N VAL A 560 27.87 25.34 10.63
CA VAL A 560 26.87 26.25 11.25
C VAL A 560 25.98 26.90 10.21
N ALA A 561 26.46 27.05 8.95
CA ALA A 561 25.67 27.59 7.84
C ALA A 561 24.44 26.78 7.45
N LEU A 562 24.32 25.56 7.96
CA LEU A 562 23.20 24.62 7.69
C LEU A 562 22.25 24.46 8.88
N LEU A 563 22.51 25.12 9.99
CA LEU A 563 21.54 25.33 11.03
C LEU A 563 20.59 26.45 10.56
N ASP A 564 19.55 26.09 9.82
CA ASP A 564 18.35 26.90 9.82
C ASP A 564 17.73 26.78 11.21
N THR A 565 18.27 27.58 12.14
CA THR A 565 17.86 27.61 13.54
C THR A 565 16.53 28.33 13.73
N SER A 566 15.91 28.81 12.66
CA SER A 566 14.62 29.50 12.69
C SER A 566 13.51 28.61 13.27
N SER A 567 13.62 27.28 13.11
CA SER A 567 12.67 26.33 13.69
C SER A 567 12.84 26.14 15.20
N LEU A 568 14.02 26.37 15.77
CA LEU A 568 14.31 26.10 17.18
C LEU A 568 14.01 27.27 18.14
N ALA A 569 13.58 28.43 17.61
CA ALA A 569 13.27 29.63 18.42
C ALA A 569 14.35 29.96 19.46
N LEU A 570 15.62 29.96 19.05
CA LEU A 570 16.82 30.14 19.92
C LEU A 570 16.85 31.46 20.69
N ASP A 571 16.12 32.48 20.23
CA ASP A 571 15.94 33.79 20.86
C ASP A 571 15.23 33.75 22.23
N ARG A 572 14.78 32.58 22.67
CA ARG A 572 14.02 32.36 23.91
C ARG A 572 14.61 31.33 24.84
N ILE A 573 15.86 30.89 24.61
CA ILE A 573 16.52 29.92 25.47
C ILE A 573 16.88 30.56 26.81
N ASP A 574 16.30 30.03 27.90
CA ASP A 574 16.61 30.46 29.26
C ASP A 574 17.80 29.67 29.86
N ASP A 575 18.29 30.11 31.02
CA ASP A 575 19.42 29.47 31.71
C ASP A 575 19.15 28.01 32.07
N VAL A 576 17.88 27.66 32.34
CA VAL A 576 17.48 26.26 32.68
C VAL A 576 17.61 25.36 31.46
N GLN A 577 17.20 25.85 30.31
CA GLN A 577 17.32 25.13 29.04
C GLN A 577 18.79 25.00 28.61
N ARG A 578 19.62 26.04 28.84
CA ARG A 578 21.07 25.97 28.61
C ARG A 578 21.72 24.86 29.47
N ASP A 579 21.41 24.81 30.75
CA ASP A 579 21.91 23.79 31.67
C ASP A 579 21.44 22.40 31.28
N GLU A 580 20.22 22.27 30.78
CA GLU A 580 19.67 20.98 30.33
C GLU A 580 20.41 20.46 29.09
N ILE A 581 20.70 21.33 28.10
CA ILE A 581 21.47 20.97 26.91
C ILE A 581 22.89 20.54 27.31
N HIS A 582 23.55 21.26 28.23
CA HIS A 582 24.86 20.88 28.72
C HIS A 582 24.86 19.52 29.42
N ARG A 583 23.86 19.27 30.29
CA ARG A 583 23.71 17.96 30.95
C ARG A 583 23.47 16.84 29.95
N LEU A 584 22.65 17.07 28.94
CA LEU A 584 22.37 16.10 27.87
C LEU A 584 23.65 15.74 27.10
N SER A 585 24.41 16.74 26.61
CA SER A 585 25.65 16.52 25.87
C SER A 585 26.69 15.77 26.70
N THR A 586 26.87 16.15 27.99
CA THR A 586 27.77 15.47 28.91
C THR A 586 27.34 14.01 29.12
N ALA A 587 26.06 13.77 29.46
CA ALA A 587 25.56 12.42 29.72
C ALA A 587 25.68 11.53 28.47
N TYR A 588 25.46 12.07 27.29
CA TYR A 588 25.59 11.32 26.04
C TYR A 588 27.06 10.97 25.76
N GLN A 589 27.99 11.94 25.95
CA GLN A 589 29.42 11.72 25.78
C GLN A 589 29.93 10.67 26.76
N ASP A 590 29.52 10.72 28.04
CA ASP A 590 29.91 9.75 29.07
C ASP A 590 29.40 8.35 28.73
N THR A 591 28.19 8.24 28.18
CA THR A 591 27.57 6.94 27.88
C THR A 591 28.10 6.31 26.60
N HIS A 592 28.31 7.10 25.55
CA HIS A 592 28.61 6.60 24.20
C HIS A 592 30.02 6.93 23.70
N GLY A 593 30.79 7.80 24.36
CA GLY A 593 32.16 8.18 24.02
C GLY A 593 32.30 8.90 22.67
N ARG A 594 31.26 9.62 22.23
CA ARG A 594 31.17 10.33 20.95
C ARG A 594 30.17 11.48 21.02
N PRO A 595 30.22 12.46 20.08
CA PRO A 595 29.28 13.55 20.06
C PRO A 595 27.84 13.09 19.75
N LEU A 596 26.85 13.78 20.30
CA LEU A 596 25.45 13.63 19.94
C LEU A 596 25.19 14.31 18.59
N VAL A 597 25.16 13.53 17.51
CA VAL A 597 24.90 14.03 16.15
C VAL A 597 23.40 14.01 15.89
N MET A 598 22.80 15.16 15.57
CA MET A 598 21.40 15.30 15.17
C MET A 598 21.26 16.29 13.99
N CYS A 599 20.37 15.98 13.07
CA CYS A 599 19.99 16.88 11.97
C CYS A 599 18.95 17.86 12.48
N VAL A 600 19.36 19.12 12.69
CA VAL A 600 18.53 20.15 13.31
C VAL A 600 17.33 20.53 12.45
N THR A 601 17.46 20.50 11.14
CA THR A 601 16.35 20.78 10.20
C THR A 601 15.17 19.82 10.32
N ASN A 602 15.36 18.67 10.97
CA ASN A 602 14.31 17.68 11.20
C ASN A 602 13.63 17.83 12.58
N LEU A 603 13.98 18.88 13.35
CA LEU A 603 13.42 19.13 14.68
C LEU A 603 12.41 20.28 14.60
N ALA A 604 11.28 20.11 15.26
CA ALA A 604 10.25 21.14 15.31
C ALA A 604 10.59 22.26 16.33
N ASP A 605 11.24 21.89 17.44
CA ASP A 605 11.59 22.79 18.54
C ASP A 605 12.72 22.22 19.41
N LEU A 606 13.14 23.00 20.41
CA LEU A 606 14.19 22.63 21.34
C LEU A 606 13.77 21.48 22.28
N ASP A 607 12.50 21.42 22.69
CA ASP A 607 12.00 20.37 23.56
C ASP A 607 12.11 19.00 22.88
N GLN A 608 11.86 18.97 21.57
CA GLN A 608 12.05 17.75 20.78
C GLN A 608 13.52 17.34 20.68
N LEU A 609 14.45 18.29 20.60
CA LEU A 609 15.88 18.00 20.63
C LEU A 609 16.25 17.34 21.96
N VAL A 610 15.84 17.91 23.09
CA VAL A 610 16.13 17.43 24.44
C VAL A 610 15.49 16.04 24.65
N GLU A 611 14.22 15.88 24.31
CA GLU A 611 13.51 14.62 24.44
C GLU A 611 14.17 13.49 23.62
N GLN A 612 14.45 13.74 22.36
CA GLN A 612 15.11 12.76 21.49
C GLN A 612 16.54 12.48 21.96
N GLY A 613 17.26 13.49 22.42
CA GLY A 613 18.61 13.34 22.96
C GLY A 613 18.64 12.40 24.17
N TRP A 614 17.78 12.58 25.17
CA TRP A 614 17.70 11.72 26.33
C TRP A 614 17.31 10.28 25.98
N ARG A 615 16.39 10.09 25.05
CA ARG A 615 16.07 8.74 24.53
C ARG A 615 17.28 8.05 23.89
N ARG A 616 18.18 8.84 23.30
CA ARG A 616 19.42 8.32 22.69
C ARG A 616 20.48 8.01 23.72
N VAL A 617 20.58 8.73 24.83
CA VAL A 617 21.43 8.39 25.98
C VAL A 617 21.10 7.00 26.51
N GLU A 618 19.81 6.64 26.60
CA GLU A 618 19.33 5.34 27.10
C GLU A 618 19.43 4.21 26.06
N SER A 619 19.82 4.49 24.82
CA SER A 619 19.80 3.48 23.77
C SER A 619 21.02 2.54 23.85
N SER A 620 20.83 1.30 23.37
CA SER A 620 21.94 0.34 23.30
C SER A 620 22.99 0.80 22.27
N PRO A 621 24.30 0.50 22.46
CA PRO A 621 25.36 0.92 21.57
C PRO A 621 25.15 0.58 20.09
N ALA A 622 24.54 -0.59 19.80
CA ALA A 622 24.25 -1.01 18.43
C ALA A 622 23.08 -0.24 17.80
N ARG A 623 22.08 0.14 18.60
CA ARG A 623 20.95 0.97 18.15
C ARG A 623 21.41 2.39 17.94
N GLU A 624 22.21 2.91 18.86
CA GLU A 624 22.73 4.26 18.84
C GLU A 624 23.69 4.49 17.65
N HIS A 625 24.54 3.52 17.34
CA HIS A 625 25.40 3.60 16.17
C HIS A 625 24.56 3.77 14.86
N ARG A 626 23.50 2.99 14.69
CA ARG A 626 22.61 3.11 13.54
C ARG A 626 21.86 4.44 13.52
N ALA A 627 21.43 4.92 14.68
CA ALA A 627 20.80 6.22 14.81
C ALA A 627 21.74 7.37 14.40
N SER A 628 22.99 7.33 14.88
CA SER A 628 24.02 8.32 14.52
C SER A 628 24.30 8.34 13.02
N LEU A 629 24.43 7.18 12.37
CA LEU A 629 24.60 7.11 10.91
C LEU A 629 23.37 7.64 10.15
N GLY A 630 22.16 7.39 10.67
CA GLY A 630 20.93 7.96 10.11
C GLY A 630 20.93 9.49 10.17
N GLN A 631 21.41 10.06 11.27
CA GLN A 631 21.53 11.52 11.42
C GLN A 631 22.60 12.10 10.50
N VAL A 632 23.76 11.44 10.37
CA VAL A 632 24.79 11.84 9.40
C VAL A 632 24.24 11.84 7.97
N SER A 633 23.47 10.82 7.58
CA SER A 633 22.81 10.77 6.27
C SER A 633 21.79 11.88 6.10
N ALA A 634 20.99 12.19 7.14
CA ALA A 634 20.03 13.28 7.10
C ALA A 634 20.71 14.66 6.94
N ILE A 635 21.84 14.89 7.61
CA ILE A 635 22.64 16.12 7.44
C ILE A 635 23.19 16.20 6.02
N ALA A 636 23.73 15.11 5.49
CA ALA A 636 24.23 15.07 4.12
C ALA A 636 23.11 15.32 3.10
N ASP A 637 21.90 14.83 3.32
CA ASP A 637 20.74 15.11 2.49
C ASP A 637 20.35 16.60 2.52
N ALA A 638 20.30 17.21 3.67
CA ALA A 638 20.01 18.64 3.81
C ALA A 638 21.07 19.51 3.09
N ARG A 639 22.36 19.14 3.20
CA ARG A 639 23.46 19.78 2.48
C ARG A 639 23.35 19.59 0.97
N PHE A 640 22.96 18.39 0.53
CA PHE A 640 22.72 18.11 -0.88
C PHE A 640 21.59 18.97 -1.43
N ASP A 641 20.49 19.14 -0.69
CA ASP A 641 19.38 20.00 -1.07
C ASP A 641 19.81 21.46 -1.17
N ALA A 642 20.69 21.91 -0.28
CA ALA A 642 21.28 23.24 -0.35
C ALA A 642 22.17 23.44 -1.59
N LEU A 643 22.99 22.45 -1.97
CA LEU A 643 23.77 22.48 -3.20
C LEU A 643 22.90 22.58 -4.45
N VAL A 644 21.82 21.81 -4.51
CA VAL A 644 20.85 21.85 -5.60
C VAL A 644 20.13 23.19 -5.64
N ALA A 645 19.78 23.75 -4.49
CA ALA A 645 19.13 25.06 -4.38
C ALA A 645 20.05 26.21 -4.85
N ASP A 646 21.34 26.14 -4.53
CA ASP A 646 22.33 27.12 -4.98
C ASP A 646 22.58 27.03 -6.49
N ALA A 647 22.58 25.81 -7.05
CA ALA A 647 22.73 25.59 -8.48
C ALA A 647 21.53 26.13 -9.30
N SER A 648 20.33 26.13 -8.74
CA SER A 648 19.09 26.60 -9.39
C SER A 648 18.33 27.64 -8.56
N PRO A 649 18.86 28.86 -8.39
CA PRO A 649 18.29 29.85 -7.46
C PRO A 649 16.88 30.33 -7.84
N ILE A 650 16.53 30.38 -9.12
CA ILE A 650 15.19 30.74 -9.58
C ILE A 650 14.15 29.69 -9.14
N ARG A 651 14.50 28.42 -9.27
CA ARG A 651 13.64 27.31 -8.86
C ARG A 651 13.44 27.28 -7.35
N SER A 652 14.51 27.47 -6.59
CA SER A 652 14.48 27.50 -5.14
C SER A 652 13.77 28.75 -4.57
N ALA A 653 13.83 29.91 -5.27
CA ALA A 653 13.09 31.10 -4.88
C ALA A 653 11.57 30.92 -5.06
N TRP A 654 11.13 30.19 -6.09
CA TRP A 654 9.73 29.86 -6.28
C TRP A 654 9.23 28.87 -5.21
N SER A 655 9.99 27.84 -4.88
CA SER A 655 9.65 26.89 -3.81
C SER A 655 9.50 27.60 -2.46
N ARG A 656 10.48 28.42 -2.06
CA ARG A 656 10.43 29.20 -0.81
C ARG A 656 9.28 30.22 -0.75
N LYS A 657 8.89 30.80 -1.89
CA LYS A 657 7.77 31.73 -1.93
C LYS A 657 6.41 31.04 -1.76
N PHE A 658 6.30 29.78 -2.18
CA PHE A 658 5.11 28.95 -1.93
C PHE A 658 5.06 28.45 -0.48
N GLU A 659 6.19 28.10 0.14
CA GLU A 659 6.28 27.74 1.56
C GLU A 659 5.90 28.89 2.50
N GLN A 660 6.15 30.14 2.11
CA GLN A 660 5.73 31.33 2.87
C GLN A 660 4.25 31.70 2.71
N LEU A 661 3.55 31.08 1.76
CA LEU A 661 2.12 31.32 1.49
C LEU A 661 1.21 30.23 2.07
N THR A 662 1.78 29.14 2.58
CA THR A 662 1.11 28.06 3.33
C THR A 662 1.41 28.17 4.82
#